data_7282769a1cc136a50226bfb802a564ee
#
_entry.id   7282769a1cc136a50226bfb802a564ee
#
_cell.length_a   1.000
_cell.length_b   1.000
_cell.length_c   1.000
_cell.angle_alpha   90.00
_cell.angle_beta   90.00
_cell.angle_gamma   90.00
#
_symmetry.space_group_name_H-M   'P 1'
#
loop_
_entity.id
_entity.type
_entity.pdbx_description
1 polymer ?
#
loop_
_entity_poly.entity_id
_entity_poly.type
_entity_poly.pdbx_seq_one_letter_code
_entity_poly.pdbx_strand_id
1 'polypeptide(L)'
;MTDDGDDTLLIGENGTFDADGHLKTVADRMTDICSGHTLSDGTQAGTIGNIVGLTHDIAKLTTWAQQYLRGQTFQQDTRYRYHQFPSALVTLYCVSQVGYAVTDHAAEIATLVVAGHHNTRSPPDPDTLSEGYGRLTPGVQETYERVSSQFEDIDANAAAEADRIISEATAGQGSWAGFKQWHERRVEPIDDAHDHLIYFDRIGDNDRREEYYDDLVRLWTALKFADQTAASGLADDDLDGRLPEVDRLEAHVDALPDGDGVLAELNHLREQARTEVMAGVDTLVETDSVGLITLPTGFGKTYAGLSAGLKAANRCDSRLVYVLPYTSILDQTANEIQSIFDVSPYSKQFTLHHHLSTTYTGLGDRYTDADIGRSPGALHAESWLSGLTLTTTVQLFESLTAPTARQATRVPALDQAVVVIDEPQAIPDSWWQIVPELIELLVNSYDATVILMTATQPGLIKYGSDTLDTRELTEDTDQYRDFLATHPRVVYDIHETVHGQAGGDHSTLSYAAAGKEVQTAASDRQNVLAVCNTRDSAEALYRAVRPTSEGESVASVELGRVIHDHVDATGELPSPVTLRELAFEEADERGADTIYAFLSGNVRPDDRALIIDALYNDDLGDASSPDPLLNSAYSVILIATSVVEAGVDVSFDTVFRDYAPIPNIVQSGGRCNRSFGGETGRVVIWRLAEPPDSNAIPSLVIHGGDGGDALPLLRETGRVLAGHVDDEGCIDESVMVSDTVDEFYAGLFEGPLDPGDEQLATAVRSASIAELEGAKMINEIDSYDDVIAGLTDTERADVLTDELTVSMLSNHAGAQVNTDADAATREVMIGHSTYLVVDARSEAYHPVFGVL
;
A
#
# COMPACT_ATOMS: atom_id res chain seq x y z
N MET A 1 -52.40 26.58 -0.23
CA MET A 1 -51.24 25.99 -0.89
C MET A 1 -51.13 24.60 -0.30
N THR A 2 -51.60 23.65 -1.02
CA THR A 2 -51.68 22.24 -0.64
C THR A 2 -50.32 21.68 -0.70
N ASP A 3 -49.84 21.24 0.45
CA ASP A 3 -48.65 20.48 0.66
C ASP A 3 -48.96 19.05 0.11
N ASP A 4 -48.57 18.82 -1.13
CA ASP A 4 -48.48 17.44 -1.64
C ASP A 4 -47.23 16.84 -1.03
N GLY A 5 -47.39 16.32 0.18
CA GLY A 5 -46.32 15.59 0.88
C GLY A 5 -45.95 14.40 0.02
N ASP A 6 -44.72 14.38 -0.38
CA ASP A 6 -44.09 13.18 -0.96
C ASP A 6 -44.03 12.11 0.14
N ASP A 7 -44.96 11.15 0.08
CA ASP A 7 -45.07 10.04 1.03
C ASP A 7 -43.96 8.98 0.85
N THR A 8 -42.99 9.21 -0.06
CA THR A 8 -41.89 8.29 -0.35
C THR A 8 -40.97 8.15 0.87
N LEU A 9 -40.79 6.95 1.34
CA LEU A 9 -39.85 6.63 2.42
C LEU A 9 -38.41 6.68 1.88
N LEU A 10 -37.55 7.46 2.54
CA LEU A 10 -36.15 7.65 2.17
C LEU A 10 -35.25 6.68 2.94
N ILE A 11 -34.20 6.21 2.29
CA ILE A 11 -33.15 5.39 2.92
C ILE A 11 -31.82 6.11 2.99
N GLY A 12 -31.64 7.14 2.14
CA GLY A 12 -30.49 8.03 2.08
C GLY A 12 -30.83 9.29 1.30
N GLU A 13 -29.85 10.10 0.92
CA GLU A 13 -30.08 11.33 0.17
C GLU A 13 -30.71 11.07 -1.22
N ASN A 14 -30.36 9.91 -1.85
CA ASN A 14 -30.79 9.55 -3.20
C ASN A 14 -31.50 8.19 -3.28
N GLY A 15 -31.79 7.53 -2.16
CA GLY A 15 -32.36 6.18 -2.10
C GLY A 15 -33.75 6.14 -1.48
N THR A 16 -34.58 5.20 -1.94
CA THR A 16 -35.91 4.92 -1.44
C THR A 16 -36.07 3.48 -0.97
N PHE A 17 -37.10 3.22 -0.15
CA PHE A 17 -37.46 1.84 0.30
C PHE A 17 -38.25 1.06 -0.75
N ASP A 18 -38.32 1.49 -2.00
CA ASP A 18 -39.05 0.79 -3.06
C ASP A 18 -38.55 -0.65 -3.23
N ALA A 19 -39.38 -1.53 -3.79
CA ALA A 19 -39.10 -2.96 -3.94
C ALA A 19 -37.81 -3.24 -4.74
N ASP A 20 -37.50 -2.39 -5.73
CA ASP A 20 -36.28 -2.42 -6.53
C ASP A 20 -35.30 -1.33 -6.09
N GLY A 21 -35.41 -0.86 -4.84
CA GLY A 21 -34.63 0.27 -4.31
C GLY A 21 -33.31 -0.15 -3.71
N HIS A 22 -32.73 0.75 -2.90
CA HIS A 22 -31.40 0.62 -2.32
C HIS A 22 -31.17 -0.72 -1.59
N LEU A 23 -32.12 -1.14 -0.69
CA LEU A 23 -31.93 -2.41 0.06
C LEU A 23 -31.82 -3.63 -0.85
N LYS A 24 -32.62 -3.64 -1.92
CA LYS A 24 -32.56 -4.74 -2.90
C LYS A 24 -31.23 -4.73 -3.64
N THR A 25 -30.78 -3.58 -4.10
CA THR A 25 -29.47 -3.44 -4.76
C THR A 25 -28.33 -3.91 -3.84
N VAL A 26 -28.34 -3.51 -2.56
CA VAL A 26 -27.34 -3.95 -1.59
C VAL A 26 -27.41 -5.48 -1.38
N ALA A 27 -28.61 -6.04 -1.25
CA ALA A 27 -28.79 -7.46 -1.05
C ALA A 27 -28.34 -8.30 -2.26
N ASP A 28 -28.68 -7.83 -3.47
CA ASP A 28 -28.24 -8.49 -4.71
C ASP A 28 -26.70 -8.50 -4.81
N ARG A 29 -26.06 -7.33 -4.60
CA ARG A 29 -24.59 -7.21 -4.60
C ARG A 29 -23.94 -8.07 -3.52
N MET A 30 -24.47 -8.06 -2.29
CA MET A 30 -23.95 -8.93 -1.24
C MET A 30 -24.12 -10.42 -1.58
N THR A 31 -25.24 -10.77 -2.21
CA THR A 31 -25.48 -12.15 -2.66
C THR A 31 -24.45 -12.56 -3.69
N ASP A 32 -24.18 -11.70 -4.67
CA ASP A 32 -23.22 -11.96 -5.73
C ASP A 32 -21.79 -12.07 -5.19
N ILE A 33 -21.34 -11.10 -4.35
CA ILE A 33 -20.01 -11.09 -3.74
C ILE A 33 -19.78 -12.32 -2.85
N CYS A 34 -20.80 -12.73 -2.09
CA CYS A 34 -20.71 -13.90 -1.21
C CYS A 34 -21.10 -15.21 -1.88
N SER A 35 -21.40 -15.20 -3.20
CA SER A 35 -21.80 -16.38 -3.95
C SER A 35 -20.67 -17.40 -4.04
N GLY A 36 -20.98 -18.67 -3.82
CA GLY A 36 -19.98 -19.74 -3.86
C GLY A 36 -19.18 -19.92 -2.57
N HIS A 37 -19.24 -18.96 -1.66
CA HIS A 37 -18.55 -19.04 -0.37
C HIS A 37 -19.39 -19.66 0.73
N THR A 38 -18.71 -20.34 1.64
CA THR A 38 -19.30 -21.00 2.80
C THR A 38 -18.61 -20.46 4.05
N LEU A 39 -19.42 -20.00 5.03
CA LEU A 39 -18.89 -19.62 6.34
C LEU A 39 -18.32 -20.84 7.06
N SER A 40 -17.49 -20.62 8.05
CA SER A 40 -16.79 -21.67 8.81
C SER A 40 -17.73 -22.71 9.46
N ASP A 41 -18.98 -22.35 9.75
CA ASP A 41 -20.00 -23.28 10.25
C ASP A 41 -20.72 -24.09 9.15
N GLY A 42 -20.34 -23.91 7.89
CA GLY A 42 -20.95 -24.56 6.73
C GLY A 42 -22.15 -23.82 6.13
N THR A 43 -22.47 -22.62 6.63
CA THR A 43 -23.56 -21.80 6.12
C THR A 43 -23.19 -21.14 4.79
N GLN A 44 -24.12 -21.10 3.84
CA GLN A 44 -23.90 -20.38 2.55
C GLN A 44 -23.86 -18.87 2.78
N ALA A 45 -22.71 -18.25 2.58
CA ALA A 45 -22.49 -16.83 2.83
C ALA A 45 -23.43 -15.93 2.01
N GLY A 46 -23.75 -16.28 0.76
CA GLY A 46 -24.70 -15.54 -0.07
C GLY A 46 -26.12 -15.47 0.53
N THR A 47 -26.58 -16.51 1.24
CA THR A 47 -27.88 -16.49 1.95
C THR A 47 -27.86 -15.45 3.07
N ILE A 48 -26.80 -15.42 3.85
CA ILE A 48 -26.61 -14.45 4.93
C ILE A 48 -26.44 -13.05 4.37
N GLY A 49 -25.64 -12.89 3.30
CA GLY A 49 -25.46 -11.62 2.59
C GLY A 49 -26.78 -11.01 2.12
N ASN A 50 -27.66 -11.81 1.51
CA ASN A 50 -29.01 -11.35 1.13
C ASN A 50 -29.82 -10.82 2.31
N ILE A 51 -29.82 -11.53 3.44
CA ILE A 51 -30.55 -11.11 4.65
C ILE A 51 -29.94 -9.80 5.20
N VAL A 52 -28.63 -9.75 5.34
CA VAL A 52 -27.90 -8.57 5.83
C VAL A 52 -28.21 -7.36 4.93
N GLY A 53 -28.10 -7.51 3.61
CA GLY A 53 -28.35 -6.44 2.65
C GLY A 53 -29.78 -5.90 2.73
N LEU A 54 -30.78 -6.74 2.86
CA LEU A 54 -32.19 -6.32 2.99
C LEU A 54 -32.49 -5.65 4.33
N THR A 55 -31.78 -6.01 5.39
CA THR A 55 -32.18 -5.64 6.77
C THR A 55 -31.28 -4.58 7.43
N HIS A 56 -30.06 -4.31 6.88
CA HIS A 56 -29.07 -3.45 7.56
C HIS A 56 -29.61 -2.06 7.91
N ASP A 57 -30.50 -1.53 7.11
CA ASP A 57 -31.04 -0.16 7.23
C ASP A 57 -32.56 -0.15 7.55
N ILE A 58 -33.17 -1.27 7.86
CA ILE A 58 -34.63 -1.35 8.06
C ILE A 58 -35.16 -0.39 9.13
N ALA A 59 -34.39 -0.10 10.16
CA ALA A 59 -34.81 0.82 11.20
C ALA A 59 -34.76 2.31 10.78
N LYS A 60 -34.27 2.65 9.57
CA LYS A 60 -34.49 3.96 8.94
C LYS A 60 -35.97 4.22 8.59
N LEU A 61 -36.85 3.20 8.68
CA LEU A 61 -38.29 3.34 8.57
C LEU A 61 -38.91 4.16 9.72
N THR A 62 -38.20 4.43 10.79
CA THR A 62 -38.69 5.29 11.90
C THR A 62 -38.96 6.72 11.42
N THR A 63 -39.98 7.35 11.97
CA THR A 63 -40.28 8.76 11.66
C THR A 63 -39.12 9.70 12.01
N TRP A 64 -38.31 9.37 13.03
CA TRP A 64 -37.13 10.16 13.43
C TRP A 64 -36.01 10.07 12.39
N ALA A 65 -35.74 8.89 11.84
CA ALA A 65 -34.77 8.74 10.76
C ALA A 65 -35.27 9.45 9.50
N GLN A 66 -36.55 9.31 9.15
CA GLN A 66 -37.17 9.99 8.00
C GLN A 66 -37.09 11.51 8.12
N GLN A 67 -37.36 12.08 9.30
CA GLN A 67 -37.20 13.50 9.54
C GLN A 67 -35.75 13.97 9.37
N TYR A 68 -34.80 13.18 9.87
CA TYR A 68 -33.37 13.49 9.73
C TYR A 68 -32.95 13.47 8.25
N LEU A 69 -33.33 12.45 7.49
CA LEU A 69 -33.00 12.31 6.06
C LEU A 69 -33.60 13.46 5.21
N ARG A 70 -34.76 14.01 5.65
CA ARG A 70 -35.36 15.18 5.00
C ARG A 70 -34.81 16.53 5.51
N GLY A 71 -33.75 16.53 6.32
CA GLY A 71 -33.18 17.73 6.89
C GLY A 71 -34.11 18.47 7.87
N GLN A 72 -35.11 17.79 8.41
CA GLN A 72 -36.07 18.37 9.34
C GLN A 72 -35.55 18.33 10.77
N THR A 73 -35.80 19.35 11.55
CA THR A 73 -35.53 19.36 12.98
C THR A 73 -36.64 18.62 13.75
N PHE A 74 -36.25 17.65 14.58
CA PHE A 74 -37.16 16.98 15.51
C PHE A 74 -36.79 17.29 16.97
N GLN A 75 -37.77 17.24 17.86
CA GLN A 75 -37.60 17.65 19.26
C GLN A 75 -37.12 16.52 20.19
N GLN A 76 -37.02 15.31 19.65
CA GLN A 76 -36.62 14.12 20.38
C GLN A 76 -35.09 14.09 20.56
N ASP A 77 -34.61 13.23 21.44
CA ASP A 77 -33.19 12.93 21.55
C ASP A 77 -32.65 12.45 20.21
N THR A 78 -31.50 13.00 19.80
CA THR A 78 -30.87 12.69 18.51
C THR A 78 -30.51 11.20 18.36
N ARG A 79 -30.37 10.46 19.44
CA ARG A 79 -30.13 9.02 19.45
C ARG A 79 -31.27 8.19 18.85
N TYR A 80 -32.50 8.69 18.78
CA TYR A 80 -33.63 8.00 18.15
C TYR A 80 -33.51 7.86 16.61
N ARG A 81 -32.59 8.57 15.97
CA ARG A 81 -32.25 8.39 14.55
C ARG A 81 -31.28 7.23 14.28
N TYR A 82 -30.59 6.76 15.32
CA TYR A 82 -29.62 5.65 15.15
C TYR A 82 -30.37 4.34 14.89
N HIS A 83 -30.01 3.68 13.80
CA HIS A 83 -30.75 2.54 13.27
C HIS A 83 -29.95 1.23 13.29
N GLN A 84 -28.64 1.27 13.54
CA GLN A 84 -27.76 0.10 13.44
C GLN A 84 -28.22 -1.04 14.34
N PHE A 85 -28.38 -0.76 15.64
CA PHE A 85 -28.75 -1.79 16.59
C PHE A 85 -30.18 -2.32 16.42
N PRO A 86 -31.24 -1.49 16.24
CA PRO A 86 -32.57 -1.99 15.89
C PRO A 86 -32.58 -2.83 14.62
N SER A 87 -31.83 -2.43 13.58
CA SER A 87 -31.67 -3.23 12.35
C SER A 87 -31.02 -4.58 12.62
N ALA A 88 -29.98 -4.63 13.44
CA ALA A 88 -29.28 -5.87 13.81
C ALA A 88 -30.20 -6.87 14.51
N LEU A 89 -31.15 -6.40 15.36
CA LEU A 89 -32.14 -7.29 16.00
C LEU A 89 -33.13 -7.87 14.96
N VAL A 90 -33.52 -7.08 13.96
CA VAL A 90 -34.36 -7.59 12.86
C VAL A 90 -33.58 -8.61 12.02
N THR A 91 -32.30 -8.34 11.73
CA THR A 91 -31.42 -9.28 11.04
C THR A 91 -31.34 -10.60 11.78
N LEU A 92 -31.08 -10.59 13.09
CA LEU A 92 -31.03 -11.79 13.94
C LEU A 92 -32.35 -12.59 13.90
N TYR A 93 -33.47 -11.89 13.92
CA TYR A 93 -34.77 -12.55 13.75
C TYR A 93 -34.88 -13.20 12.39
N CYS A 94 -34.55 -12.50 11.31
CA CYS A 94 -34.63 -13.03 9.94
C CYS A 94 -33.77 -14.26 9.76
N VAL A 95 -32.51 -14.24 10.23
CA VAL A 95 -31.62 -15.40 10.21
C VAL A 95 -32.23 -16.57 10.98
N SER A 96 -32.88 -16.32 12.14
CA SER A 96 -33.54 -17.36 12.91
C SER A 96 -34.77 -17.99 12.20
N GLN A 97 -35.40 -17.26 11.30
CA GLN A 97 -36.57 -17.77 10.56
C GLN A 97 -36.16 -18.68 9.40
N VAL A 98 -34.95 -18.52 8.86
CA VAL A 98 -34.46 -19.36 7.75
C VAL A 98 -33.75 -20.64 8.23
N GLY A 99 -33.80 -20.94 9.53
CA GLY A 99 -33.39 -22.22 10.08
C GLY A 99 -32.15 -22.22 10.94
N TYR A 100 -31.52 -21.08 11.18
CA TYR A 100 -30.36 -20.97 12.08
C TYR A 100 -30.79 -20.61 13.50
N ALA A 101 -30.13 -21.20 14.50
CA ALA A 101 -30.32 -20.76 15.86
C ALA A 101 -29.68 -19.38 16.06
N VAL A 102 -30.21 -18.60 17.00
CA VAL A 102 -29.64 -17.28 17.33
C VAL A 102 -28.23 -17.36 17.94
N THR A 103 -27.79 -18.56 18.29
CA THR A 103 -26.46 -18.90 18.82
C THR A 103 -25.56 -19.53 17.75
N ASP A 104 -26.06 -19.66 16.54
CA ASP A 104 -25.23 -20.18 15.45
C ASP A 104 -24.30 -19.08 14.93
N HIS A 105 -23.12 -19.45 14.51
CA HIS A 105 -22.04 -18.55 14.03
C HIS A 105 -22.54 -17.56 12.97
N ALA A 106 -23.26 -18.05 11.97
CA ALA A 106 -23.82 -17.21 10.92
C ALA A 106 -24.78 -16.11 11.45
N ALA A 107 -25.57 -16.42 12.48
CA ALA A 107 -26.48 -15.45 13.11
C ALA A 107 -25.71 -14.39 13.90
N GLU A 108 -24.66 -14.80 14.59
CA GLU A 108 -23.78 -13.94 15.34
C GLU A 108 -23.07 -12.95 14.43
N ILE A 109 -22.38 -13.44 13.38
CA ILE A 109 -21.67 -12.59 12.41
C ILE A 109 -22.63 -11.63 11.71
N ALA A 110 -23.76 -12.09 11.19
CA ALA A 110 -24.74 -11.23 10.52
C ALA A 110 -25.21 -10.09 11.41
N THR A 111 -25.50 -10.39 12.68
CA THR A 111 -25.94 -9.40 13.66
C THR A 111 -24.85 -8.38 13.96
N LEU A 112 -23.61 -8.84 14.14
CA LEU A 112 -22.45 -8.01 14.43
C LEU A 112 -22.13 -7.08 13.26
N VAL A 113 -22.14 -7.58 12.04
CA VAL A 113 -21.91 -6.81 10.80
C VAL A 113 -22.93 -5.69 10.67
N VAL A 114 -24.21 -5.96 10.90
CA VAL A 114 -25.26 -4.92 10.82
C VAL A 114 -25.15 -3.93 11.98
N ALA A 115 -24.85 -4.39 13.20
CA ALA A 115 -24.65 -3.50 14.34
C ALA A 115 -23.47 -2.53 14.12
N GLY A 116 -22.41 -3.00 13.45
CA GLY A 116 -21.19 -2.23 13.18
C GLY A 116 -21.09 -1.63 11.78
N HIS A 117 -22.17 -1.61 10.97
CA HIS A 117 -22.06 -1.17 9.57
C HIS A 117 -21.74 0.34 9.41
N HIS A 118 -21.90 1.14 10.45
CA HIS A 118 -21.45 2.54 10.49
C HIS A 118 -20.04 2.74 11.07
N ASN A 119 -19.36 1.67 11.46
CA ASN A 119 -17.97 1.81 11.87
C ASN A 119 -17.13 2.35 10.70
N THR A 120 -16.25 3.30 10.98
CA THR A 120 -15.41 3.95 9.96
C THR A 120 -13.94 3.54 10.08
N ARG A 121 -13.51 3.10 11.26
CA ARG A 121 -12.09 2.82 11.55
C ARG A 121 -11.70 1.35 11.40
N SER A 122 -12.63 0.44 11.72
CA SER A 122 -12.36 -0.99 11.73
C SER A 122 -13.66 -1.79 11.59
N PRO A 123 -13.58 -3.09 11.27
CA PRO A 123 -14.69 -4.03 11.45
C PRO A 123 -15.23 -3.97 12.89
N PRO A 124 -16.46 -4.39 13.13
CA PRO A 124 -16.99 -4.44 14.48
C PRO A 124 -16.26 -5.50 15.30
N ASP A 125 -15.72 -5.09 16.45
CA ASP A 125 -15.11 -5.97 17.42
C ASP A 125 -16.18 -6.48 18.39
N PRO A 126 -16.33 -7.81 18.61
CA PRO A 126 -17.23 -8.36 19.61
C PRO A 126 -17.01 -7.79 21.01
N ASP A 127 -15.75 -7.66 21.41
CA ASP A 127 -15.38 -7.12 22.72
C ASP A 127 -15.77 -5.64 22.85
N THR A 128 -15.64 -4.86 21.78
CA THR A 128 -16.03 -3.45 21.72
C THR A 128 -17.55 -3.28 21.83
N LEU A 129 -18.34 -4.19 21.24
CA LEU A 129 -19.78 -4.17 21.40
C LEU A 129 -20.18 -4.42 22.87
N SER A 130 -19.55 -5.39 23.53
CA SER A 130 -19.78 -5.67 24.94
C SER A 130 -19.37 -4.46 25.82
N GLU A 131 -18.22 -3.84 25.58
CA GLU A 131 -17.79 -2.62 26.24
C GLU A 131 -18.71 -1.43 25.93
N GLY A 132 -19.14 -1.27 24.69
CA GLY A 132 -20.07 -0.25 24.25
C GLY A 132 -21.41 -0.33 25.00
N TYR A 133 -21.90 -1.55 25.21
CA TYR A 133 -23.13 -1.81 25.96
C TYR A 133 -22.91 -1.82 27.46
N GLY A 134 -21.77 -2.27 27.95
CA GLY A 134 -21.38 -2.20 29.37
C GLY A 134 -21.26 -0.79 29.92
N ARG A 135 -20.86 0.17 29.09
CA ARG A 135 -20.88 1.62 29.45
C ARG A 135 -22.28 2.20 29.57
N LEU A 136 -23.30 1.50 29.04
CA LEU A 136 -24.71 1.89 29.13
C LEU A 136 -25.39 1.31 30.37
N THR A 137 -24.70 0.90 31.41
CA THR A 137 -25.23 0.19 32.59
C THR A 137 -26.15 1.00 33.53
N PRO A 138 -26.27 2.33 33.51
CA PRO A 138 -27.55 2.94 33.89
C PRO A 138 -28.49 3.03 32.67
N GLY A 139 -28.06 2.71 31.45
CA GLY A 139 -28.71 2.93 30.20
C GLY A 139 -29.22 1.71 29.47
N VAL A 140 -29.03 0.49 29.97
CA VAL A 140 -29.64 -0.71 29.33
C VAL A 140 -31.15 -0.56 29.23
N GLN A 141 -31.78 -0.12 30.29
CA GLN A 141 -33.21 0.19 30.29
C GLN A 141 -33.56 1.34 29.33
N GLU A 142 -32.76 2.40 29.31
CA GLU A 142 -32.98 3.53 28.39
C GLU A 142 -32.78 3.12 26.91
N THR A 143 -31.80 2.29 26.63
CA THR A 143 -31.57 1.73 25.28
C THR A 143 -32.71 0.82 24.86
N TYR A 144 -33.17 -0.03 25.76
CA TYR A 144 -34.31 -0.90 25.54
C TYR A 144 -35.59 -0.09 25.26
N GLU A 145 -35.90 0.91 26.10
CA GLU A 145 -37.06 1.79 25.91
C GLU A 145 -36.97 2.54 24.58
N ARG A 146 -35.78 3.00 24.18
CA ARG A 146 -35.57 3.65 22.90
C ARG A 146 -35.83 2.71 21.73
N VAL A 147 -35.22 1.53 21.72
CA VAL A 147 -35.37 0.52 20.67
C VAL A 147 -36.81 0.06 20.57
N SER A 148 -37.46 -0.21 21.70
CA SER A 148 -38.90 -0.56 21.74
C SER A 148 -39.76 0.56 21.16
N SER A 149 -39.48 1.82 21.50
CA SER A 149 -40.18 2.96 20.92
C SER A 149 -39.94 3.10 19.41
N GLN A 150 -38.72 2.76 18.92
CA GLN A 150 -38.45 2.73 17.49
C GLN A 150 -39.29 1.65 16.77
N PHE A 151 -39.45 0.50 17.34
CA PHE A 151 -40.30 -0.56 16.78
C PHE A 151 -41.79 -0.23 16.87
N GLU A 152 -42.24 0.43 17.94
CA GLU A 152 -43.61 0.95 18.03
C GLU A 152 -43.89 2.03 16.96
N ASP A 153 -42.92 2.90 16.69
CA ASP A 153 -43.03 3.93 15.65
C ASP A 153 -43.10 3.32 14.25
N ILE A 154 -42.26 2.30 13.95
CA ILE A 154 -42.34 1.53 12.68
C ILE A 154 -43.68 0.84 12.56
N ASP A 155 -44.18 0.22 13.63
CA ASP A 155 -45.47 -0.47 13.65
C ASP A 155 -46.62 0.49 13.33
N ALA A 156 -46.57 1.71 13.85
CA ALA A 156 -47.61 2.72 13.64
C ALA A 156 -47.56 3.36 12.23
N ASN A 157 -46.38 3.51 11.64
CA ASN A 157 -46.19 4.38 10.47
C ASN A 157 -45.66 3.65 9.22
N ALA A 158 -44.99 2.49 9.34
CA ALA A 158 -44.31 1.77 8.26
C ALA A 158 -44.42 0.24 8.35
N ALA A 159 -45.41 -0.31 9.09
CA ALA A 159 -45.52 -1.75 9.34
C ALA A 159 -45.61 -2.60 8.06
N ALA A 160 -46.29 -2.10 7.03
CA ALA A 160 -46.43 -2.80 5.76
C ALA A 160 -45.11 -2.94 5.02
N GLU A 161 -44.27 -1.93 5.08
CA GLU A 161 -42.94 -1.92 4.46
C GLU A 161 -41.98 -2.79 5.25
N ALA A 162 -41.97 -2.71 6.56
CA ALA A 162 -41.17 -3.60 7.41
C ALA A 162 -41.55 -5.10 7.20
N ASP A 163 -42.87 -5.38 7.04
CA ASP A 163 -43.36 -6.72 6.75
C ASP A 163 -42.90 -7.22 5.38
N ARG A 164 -42.92 -6.35 4.36
CA ARG A 164 -42.43 -6.66 3.01
C ARG A 164 -40.94 -7.05 3.05
N ILE A 165 -40.11 -6.22 3.68
CA ILE A 165 -38.68 -6.44 3.79
C ILE A 165 -38.37 -7.76 4.53
N ILE A 166 -39.00 -7.99 5.67
CA ILE A 166 -38.80 -9.24 6.45
C ILE A 166 -39.29 -10.46 5.66
N SER A 167 -40.42 -10.36 5.01
CA SER A 167 -40.94 -11.44 4.18
C SER A 167 -39.99 -11.79 3.04
N GLU A 168 -39.43 -10.78 2.38
CA GLU A 168 -38.43 -10.97 1.33
C GLU A 168 -37.14 -11.59 1.88
N ALA A 169 -36.60 -11.05 2.96
CA ALA A 169 -35.35 -11.52 3.62
C ALA A 169 -35.46 -12.97 4.11
N THR A 170 -36.67 -13.44 4.43
CA THR A 170 -36.92 -14.77 4.96
C THR A 170 -37.63 -15.72 4.00
N ALA A 171 -37.77 -15.33 2.72
CA ALA A 171 -38.56 -16.08 1.73
C ALA A 171 -39.96 -16.43 2.24
N GLY A 172 -40.61 -15.51 2.93
CA GLY A 172 -41.98 -15.64 3.47
C GLY A 172 -42.09 -16.40 4.77
N GLN A 173 -41.02 -16.81 5.41
CA GLN A 173 -41.05 -17.55 6.68
C GLN A 173 -41.17 -16.61 7.90
N GLY A 174 -40.76 -15.35 7.77
CA GLY A 174 -40.87 -14.33 8.80
C GLY A 174 -41.91 -13.26 8.45
N SER A 175 -42.29 -12.44 9.45
CA SER A 175 -43.17 -11.31 9.31
C SER A 175 -42.84 -10.24 10.35
N TRP A 176 -43.25 -8.97 10.11
CA TRP A 176 -43.11 -7.91 11.11
C TRP A 176 -43.85 -8.24 12.40
N ALA A 177 -45.07 -8.78 12.32
CA ALA A 177 -45.82 -9.23 13.48
C ALA A 177 -45.15 -10.37 14.23
N GLY A 178 -44.51 -11.30 13.50
CA GLY A 178 -43.70 -12.37 14.07
C GLY A 178 -42.46 -11.83 14.79
N PHE A 179 -41.78 -10.84 14.18
CA PHE A 179 -40.65 -10.19 14.81
C PHE A 179 -41.03 -9.51 16.13
N LYS A 180 -42.13 -8.73 16.17
CA LYS A 180 -42.58 -8.10 17.40
C LYS A 180 -42.85 -9.13 18.52
N GLN A 181 -43.55 -10.21 18.22
CA GLN A 181 -43.80 -11.30 19.20
C GLN A 181 -42.49 -11.96 19.65
N TRP A 182 -41.55 -12.16 18.76
CA TRP A 182 -40.23 -12.70 19.05
C TRP A 182 -39.45 -11.76 19.95
N HIS A 183 -39.44 -10.47 19.64
CA HIS A 183 -38.79 -9.44 20.42
C HIS A 183 -39.38 -9.34 21.82
N GLU A 184 -40.72 -9.22 21.95
CA GLU A 184 -41.41 -9.16 23.23
C GLU A 184 -41.09 -10.35 24.12
N ARG A 185 -41.05 -11.58 23.59
CA ARG A 185 -40.77 -12.79 24.38
C ARG A 185 -39.35 -12.86 24.90
N ARG A 186 -38.44 -12.23 24.22
CA ARG A 186 -37.02 -12.27 24.59
C ARG A 186 -36.57 -11.11 25.45
N VAL A 187 -37.33 -10.07 25.50
CA VAL A 187 -36.98 -8.81 26.18
C VAL A 187 -37.90 -8.48 27.35
N GLU A 188 -38.86 -9.33 27.68
CA GLU A 188 -39.58 -9.27 28.97
C GLU A 188 -38.83 -10.15 30.00
N PRO A 189 -38.40 -9.71 31.05
CA PRO A 189 -38.12 -8.43 31.71
C PRO A 189 -36.67 -7.94 31.57
N ILE A 190 -36.30 -6.89 32.31
CA ILE A 190 -34.97 -6.24 32.30
C ILE A 190 -33.80 -7.22 32.45
N ASP A 191 -33.99 -8.33 33.16
CA ASP A 191 -33.01 -9.39 33.35
C ASP A 191 -32.74 -10.15 32.02
N ASP A 192 -33.75 -10.33 31.19
CA ASP A 192 -33.60 -10.97 29.87
C ASP A 192 -32.95 -10.06 28.86
N ALA A 193 -33.09 -8.72 28.97
CA ALA A 193 -32.34 -7.73 28.15
C ALA A 193 -30.86 -7.76 28.48
N HIS A 194 -30.50 -7.94 29.72
CA HIS A 194 -29.14 -8.14 30.18
C HIS A 194 -28.56 -9.44 29.62
N ASP A 195 -29.32 -10.54 29.63
CA ASP A 195 -28.90 -11.83 29.04
C ASP A 195 -28.77 -11.74 27.51
N HIS A 196 -29.51 -10.87 26.87
CA HIS A 196 -29.41 -10.63 25.44
C HIS A 196 -28.17 -9.81 25.07
N LEU A 197 -27.76 -8.88 25.93
CA LEU A 197 -26.53 -8.10 25.80
C LEU A 197 -25.30 -8.93 26.19
N ILE A 198 -25.41 -9.81 27.21
CA ILE A 198 -24.39 -10.82 27.56
C ILE A 198 -24.20 -11.83 26.41
N TYR A 199 -25.18 -11.99 25.55
CA TYR A 199 -25.07 -12.82 24.36
C TYR A 199 -23.98 -12.32 23.41
N PHE A 200 -23.89 -11.02 23.20
CA PHE A 200 -22.77 -10.41 22.47
C PHE A 200 -21.43 -10.55 23.20
N ASP A 201 -21.43 -10.57 24.52
CA ASP A 201 -20.25 -10.78 25.37
C ASP A 201 -19.68 -12.22 25.24
N ARG A 202 -20.55 -13.20 24.95
CA ARG A 202 -20.14 -14.61 24.76
C ARG A 202 -19.50 -14.92 23.43
N ILE A 203 -19.71 -14.08 22.42
CA ILE A 203 -19.02 -14.20 21.12
C ILE A 203 -17.51 -14.08 21.30
N GLY A 204 -17.05 -13.25 22.24
CA GLY A 204 -15.65 -13.02 22.53
C GLY A 204 -14.90 -14.16 23.25
N ASP A 205 -15.59 -15.14 23.81
CA ASP A 205 -15.01 -16.15 24.73
C ASP A 205 -14.83 -17.55 24.10
N ASN A 206 -14.88 -17.66 22.77
CA ASN A 206 -14.84 -18.95 22.07
C ASN A 206 -13.45 -19.28 21.49
N ASP A 207 -13.07 -20.59 21.60
CA ASP A 207 -11.94 -21.21 20.88
C ASP A 207 -12.05 -21.14 19.34
N ARG A 208 -13.01 -20.36 18.80
CA ARG A 208 -13.35 -20.21 17.38
C ARG A 208 -12.96 -18.85 16.81
N ARG A 209 -12.06 -18.12 17.41
CA ARG A 209 -11.73 -16.74 16.97
C ARG A 209 -11.04 -16.69 15.61
N GLU A 210 -10.31 -17.74 15.25
CA GLU A 210 -9.66 -17.82 13.92
C GLU A 210 -10.68 -17.84 12.78
N GLU A 211 -11.71 -18.66 12.91
CA GLU A 211 -12.82 -18.77 11.94
C GLU A 211 -13.66 -17.48 11.88
N TYR A 212 -13.63 -16.69 12.95
CA TYR A 212 -14.40 -15.46 13.08
C TYR A 212 -13.84 -14.33 12.24
N TYR A 213 -12.52 -14.22 12.15
CA TYR A 213 -11.88 -13.11 11.45
C TYR A 213 -12.27 -13.11 9.97
N ASP A 214 -12.12 -14.23 9.30
CA ASP A 214 -12.39 -14.37 7.87
C ASP A 214 -13.85 -14.07 7.54
N ASP A 215 -14.76 -14.68 8.27
CA ASP A 215 -16.21 -14.52 8.05
C ASP A 215 -16.68 -13.10 8.35
N LEU A 216 -16.16 -12.51 9.44
CA LEU A 216 -16.47 -11.13 9.83
C LEU A 216 -15.98 -10.13 8.79
N VAL A 217 -14.70 -10.21 8.39
CA VAL A 217 -14.10 -9.29 7.42
C VAL A 217 -14.81 -9.45 6.08
N ARG A 218 -15.07 -10.67 5.62
CA ARG A 218 -15.79 -10.93 4.37
C ARG A 218 -17.18 -10.29 4.35
N LEU A 219 -18.03 -10.57 5.32
CA LEU A 219 -19.40 -10.06 5.32
C LEU A 219 -19.45 -8.55 5.58
N TRP A 220 -18.58 -8.03 6.46
CA TRP A 220 -18.55 -6.60 6.74
C TRP A 220 -18.05 -5.79 5.54
N THR A 221 -16.99 -6.24 4.89
CA THR A 221 -16.45 -5.57 3.70
C THR A 221 -17.38 -5.67 2.51
N ALA A 222 -18.06 -6.81 2.34
CA ALA A 222 -19.12 -6.97 1.35
C ALA A 222 -20.28 -6.00 1.57
N LEU A 223 -20.74 -5.81 2.83
CA LEU A 223 -21.77 -4.83 3.16
C LEU A 223 -21.29 -3.40 2.88
N LYS A 224 -20.06 -3.05 3.31
CA LYS A 224 -19.49 -1.73 3.04
C LYS A 224 -19.43 -1.39 1.55
N PHE A 225 -18.93 -2.33 0.77
CA PHE A 225 -18.88 -2.18 -0.68
C PHE A 225 -20.27 -2.06 -1.31
N ALA A 226 -21.18 -2.99 -0.99
CA ALA A 226 -22.52 -3.01 -1.56
C ALA A 226 -23.31 -1.74 -1.22
N ASP A 227 -23.27 -1.30 0.05
CA ASP A 227 -23.95 -0.11 0.53
C ASP A 227 -23.41 1.17 -0.15
N GLN A 228 -22.07 1.36 -0.14
CA GLN A 228 -21.45 2.54 -0.73
C GLN A 228 -21.63 2.60 -2.26
N THR A 229 -21.45 1.47 -2.95
CA THR A 229 -21.64 1.42 -4.41
C THR A 229 -23.10 1.62 -4.81
N ALA A 230 -24.06 1.09 -4.05
CA ALA A 230 -25.48 1.37 -4.27
C ALA A 230 -25.82 2.83 -4.01
N ALA A 231 -25.31 3.42 -2.93
CA ALA A 231 -25.54 4.83 -2.58
C ALA A 231 -24.93 5.80 -3.61
N SER A 232 -23.80 5.45 -4.21
CA SER A 232 -23.13 6.27 -5.25
C SER A 232 -23.86 6.23 -6.59
N GLY A 233 -24.77 5.27 -6.80
CA GLY A 233 -25.44 5.06 -8.07
C GLY A 233 -24.57 4.40 -9.13
N LEU A 234 -23.49 3.69 -8.74
CA LEU A 234 -22.67 2.90 -9.63
C LEU A 234 -23.56 1.81 -10.27
N ALA A 235 -23.57 1.75 -11.61
CA ALA A 235 -24.31 0.71 -12.31
C ALA A 235 -23.61 -0.65 -12.19
N ASP A 236 -24.37 -1.76 -12.26
CA ASP A 236 -23.79 -3.10 -12.14
C ASP A 236 -22.77 -3.37 -13.26
N ASP A 237 -23.02 -2.89 -14.48
CA ASP A 237 -22.04 -2.95 -15.57
C ASP A 237 -20.70 -2.23 -15.24
N ASP A 238 -20.70 -1.26 -14.32
CA ASP A 238 -19.49 -0.55 -13.92
C ASP A 238 -18.70 -1.29 -12.83
N LEU A 239 -19.27 -2.34 -12.24
CA LEU A 239 -18.56 -3.23 -11.30
C LEU A 239 -17.64 -4.22 -12.03
N ASP A 240 -17.85 -4.42 -13.35
CA ASP A 240 -17.05 -5.33 -14.16
C ASP A 240 -15.83 -4.61 -14.74
N GLY A 241 -14.64 -5.00 -14.26
CA GLY A 241 -13.37 -4.61 -14.85
C GLY A 241 -13.09 -5.37 -16.16
N ARG A 242 -12.22 -4.81 -16.99
CA ARG A 242 -11.73 -5.45 -18.20
C ARG A 242 -10.22 -5.50 -18.21
N LEU A 243 -9.64 -6.66 -18.33
CA LEU A 243 -8.18 -6.79 -18.47
C LEU A 243 -7.68 -6.03 -19.71
N PRO A 244 -6.49 -5.42 -19.65
CA PRO A 244 -5.77 -4.98 -20.84
C PRO A 244 -5.47 -6.15 -21.79
N GLU A 245 -5.32 -5.86 -23.08
CA GLU A 245 -5.05 -6.88 -24.11
C GLU A 245 -3.62 -7.43 -23.97
N VAL A 246 -3.47 -8.71 -23.60
CA VAL A 246 -2.17 -9.38 -23.41
C VAL A 246 -1.29 -9.32 -24.67
N ASP A 247 -1.90 -9.43 -25.86
CA ASP A 247 -1.20 -9.38 -27.16
C ASP A 247 -0.38 -8.07 -27.32
N ARG A 248 -0.78 -6.98 -26.67
CA ARG A 248 -0.03 -5.71 -26.68
C ARG A 248 1.27 -5.81 -25.90
N LEU A 249 1.26 -6.49 -24.77
CA LEU A 249 2.47 -6.73 -23.98
C LEU A 249 3.43 -7.62 -24.75
N GLU A 250 2.94 -8.68 -25.38
CA GLU A 250 3.76 -9.56 -26.20
C GLU A 250 4.38 -8.80 -27.37
N ALA A 251 3.59 -8.02 -28.10
CA ALA A 251 4.09 -7.20 -29.19
C ALA A 251 5.11 -6.13 -28.73
N HIS A 252 4.95 -5.58 -27.53
CA HIS A 252 5.91 -4.66 -26.96
C HIS A 252 7.24 -5.34 -26.64
N VAL A 253 7.20 -6.50 -25.97
CA VAL A 253 8.39 -7.29 -25.64
C VAL A 253 9.12 -7.76 -26.91
N ASP A 254 8.39 -8.23 -27.92
CA ASP A 254 8.95 -8.65 -29.21
C ASP A 254 9.61 -7.50 -29.99
N ALA A 255 9.21 -6.25 -29.72
CA ALA A 255 9.78 -5.06 -30.33
C ALA A 255 11.04 -4.54 -29.64
N LEU A 256 11.39 -5.06 -28.46
CA LEU A 256 12.61 -4.67 -27.75
C LEU A 256 13.85 -5.04 -28.59
N PRO A 257 14.93 -4.25 -28.52
CA PRO A 257 16.15 -4.54 -29.27
C PRO A 257 16.79 -5.87 -28.87
N ASP A 258 17.19 -6.67 -29.85
CA ASP A 258 17.85 -7.99 -29.61
C ASP A 258 19.19 -7.85 -28.86
N GLY A 259 19.86 -6.71 -28.97
CA GLY A 259 21.20 -6.49 -28.42
C GLY A 259 22.31 -7.29 -29.15
N ASP A 260 23.56 -7.03 -28.80
CA ASP A 260 24.72 -7.74 -29.34
C ASP A 260 25.58 -8.30 -28.18
N GLY A 261 26.31 -9.41 -28.44
CA GLY A 261 27.23 -9.99 -27.44
C GLY A 261 26.52 -10.46 -26.16
N VAL A 262 26.99 -10.00 -24.99
CA VAL A 262 26.42 -10.38 -23.67
C VAL A 262 24.96 -9.99 -23.55
N LEU A 263 24.54 -8.86 -24.15
CA LEU A 263 23.15 -8.43 -24.14
C LEU A 263 22.24 -9.37 -24.92
N ALA A 264 22.71 -9.94 -26.02
CA ALA A 264 21.95 -10.95 -26.78
C ALA A 264 21.74 -12.24 -25.97
N GLU A 265 22.77 -12.68 -25.23
CA GLU A 265 22.66 -13.83 -24.32
C GLU A 265 21.70 -13.55 -23.17
N LEU A 266 21.78 -12.36 -22.57
CA LEU A 266 20.87 -11.91 -21.53
C LEU A 266 19.41 -11.84 -22.01
N ASN A 267 19.16 -11.28 -23.20
CA ASN A 267 17.82 -11.20 -23.78
C ASN A 267 17.25 -12.59 -24.08
N HIS A 268 18.10 -13.53 -24.50
CA HIS A 268 17.68 -14.92 -24.62
C HIS A 268 17.25 -15.54 -23.28
N LEU A 269 18.01 -15.29 -22.19
CA LEU A 269 17.64 -15.76 -20.86
C LEU A 269 16.36 -15.08 -20.33
N ARG A 270 16.16 -13.80 -20.62
CA ARG A 270 14.93 -13.07 -20.29
C ARG A 270 13.70 -13.69 -20.94
N GLU A 271 13.81 -14.01 -22.24
CA GLU A 271 12.72 -14.64 -23.00
C GLU A 271 12.47 -16.08 -22.52
N GLN A 272 13.52 -16.82 -22.22
CA GLN A 272 13.39 -18.15 -21.63
C GLN A 272 12.69 -18.09 -20.27
N ALA A 273 13.13 -17.21 -19.37
CA ALA A 273 12.49 -17.01 -18.05
C ALA A 273 11.00 -16.67 -18.19
N ARG A 274 10.66 -15.73 -19.09
CA ARG A 274 9.27 -15.36 -19.36
C ARG A 274 8.46 -16.55 -19.88
N THR A 275 9.02 -17.35 -20.77
CA THR A 275 8.37 -18.55 -21.33
C THR A 275 8.13 -19.61 -20.24
N GLU A 276 9.11 -19.88 -19.39
CA GLU A 276 9.00 -20.82 -18.26
C GLU A 276 7.92 -20.36 -17.26
N VAL A 277 7.98 -19.09 -16.86
CA VAL A 277 6.98 -18.48 -15.97
C VAL A 277 5.57 -18.62 -16.56
N MET A 278 5.40 -18.27 -17.84
CA MET A 278 4.11 -18.41 -18.52
C MET A 278 3.63 -19.87 -18.58
N ALA A 279 4.52 -20.85 -18.74
CA ALA A 279 4.17 -22.27 -18.70
C ALA A 279 3.79 -22.70 -17.26
N GLY A 280 4.49 -22.21 -16.26
CA GLY A 280 4.24 -22.49 -14.85
C GLY A 280 2.86 -22.00 -14.37
N VAL A 281 2.39 -20.85 -14.88
CA VAL A 281 1.07 -20.29 -14.57
C VAL A 281 -0.06 -21.28 -14.89
N ASP A 282 0.03 -22.03 -15.98
CA ASP A 282 -1.02 -22.99 -16.36
C ASP A 282 -1.28 -24.06 -15.29
N THR A 283 -0.24 -24.43 -14.56
CA THR A 283 -0.36 -25.38 -13.45
C THR A 283 -0.70 -24.66 -12.13
N LEU A 284 -0.18 -23.45 -11.93
CA LEU A 284 -0.42 -22.69 -10.70
C LEU A 284 -1.92 -22.46 -10.48
N VAL A 285 -2.64 -22.01 -11.51
CA VAL A 285 -4.09 -21.72 -11.41
C VAL A 285 -4.98 -22.95 -11.18
N GLU A 286 -4.41 -24.16 -11.23
CA GLU A 286 -5.10 -25.42 -10.94
C GLU A 286 -4.79 -25.95 -9.51
N THR A 287 -4.01 -25.20 -8.73
CA THR A 287 -3.52 -25.60 -7.41
C THR A 287 -3.67 -24.44 -6.42
N ASP A 288 -3.82 -24.76 -5.14
CA ASP A 288 -3.88 -23.78 -4.04
C ASP A 288 -2.48 -23.39 -3.56
N SER A 289 -1.51 -23.28 -4.48
CA SER A 289 -0.12 -22.95 -4.20
C SER A 289 0.17 -21.49 -4.46
N VAL A 290 1.16 -20.94 -3.76
CA VAL A 290 1.70 -19.60 -4.04
C VAL A 290 2.80 -19.72 -5.12
N GLY A 291 2.63 -18.97 -6.22
CA GLY A 291 3.64 -18.90 -7.29
C GLY A 291 4.85 -18.07 -6.87
N LEU A 292 6.05 -18.54 -7.20
CA LEU A 292 7.29 -17.81 -6.96
C LEU A 292 7.95 -17.50 -8.31
N ILE A 293 8.41 -16.25 -8.49
CA ILE A 293 9.26 -15.85 -9.61
C ILE A 293 10.55 -15.31 -9.01
N THR A 294 11.62 -16.09 -9.11
CA THR A 294 12.94 -15.73 -8.57
C THR A 294 13.88 -15.42 -9.73
N LEU A 295 14.09 -14.14 -10.00
CA LEU A 295 14.95 -13.65 -11.09
C LEU A 295 15.90 -12.57 -10.58
N PRO A 296 17.19 -12.62 -10.90
CA PRO A 296 18.13 -11.55 -10.53
C PRO A 296 17.71 -10.20 -11.13
N THR A 297 18.22 -9.12 -10.53
CA THR A 297 17.98 -7.77 -11.04
C THR A 297 18.48 -7.63 -12.48
N GLY A 298 17.66 -7.07 -13.36
CA GLY A 298 17.99 -6.91 -14.79
C GLY A 298 17.57 -8.09 -15.68
N PHE A 299 16.99 -9.16 -15.13
CA PHE A 299 16.51 -10.32 -15.91
C PHE A 299 15.04 -10.22 -16.35
N GLY A 300 14.46 -9.03 -16.39
CA GLY A 300 13.13 -8.80 -16.98
C GLY A 300 11.96 -9.17 -16.05
N LYS A 301 12.13 -9.11 -14.73
CA LYS A 301 11.10 -9.44 -13.73
C LYS A 301 9.75 -8.78 -14.02
N THR A 302 9.72 -7.48 -14.27
CA THR A 302 8.48 -6.71 -14.47
C THR A 302 7.64 -7.28 -15.61
N TYR A 303 8.25 -7.56 -16.77
CA TYR A 303 7.53 -8.16 -17.89
C TYR A 303 7.12 -9.61 -17.63
N ALA A 304 7.97 -10.40 -16.97
CA ALA A 304 7.62 -11.77 -16.58
C ALA A 304 6.43 -11.79 -15.61
N GLY A 305 6.45 -10.96 -14.57
CA GLY A 305 5.37 -10.86 -13.59
C GLY A 305 4.07 -10.33 -14.18
N LEU A 306 4.14 -9.28 -15.02
CA LEU A 306 2.97 -8.72 -15.69
C LEU A 306 2.36 -9.74 -16.69
N SER A 307 3.21 -10.46 -17.46
CA SER A 307 2.76 -11.54 -18.36
C SER A 307 2.09 -12.68 -17.57
N ALA A 308 2.70 -13.11 -16.46
CA ALA A 308 2.16 -14.15 -15.58
C ALA A 308 0.81 -13.74 -15.00
N GLY A 309 0.74 -12.54 -14.43
CA GLY A 309 -0.48 -12.00 -13.81
C GLY A 309 -1.63 -11.86 -14.81
N LEU A 310 -1.38 -11.27 -15.98
CA LEU A 310 -2.38 -11.12 -17.04
C LEU A 310 -2.84 -12.49 -17.59
N LYS A 311 -1.91 -13.43 -17.77
CA LYS A 311 -2.26 -14.79 -18.24
C LYS A 311 -3.13 -15.50 -17.21
N ALA A 312 -2.74 -15.48 -15.94
CA ALA A 312 -3.52 -16.08 -14.86
C ALA A 312 -4.91 -15.45 -14.78
N ALA A 313 -5.00 -14.12 -14.76
CA ALA A 313 -6.26 -13.40 -14.68
C ALA A 313 -7.19 -13.69 -15.88
N ASN A 314 -6.66 -13.73 -17.09
CA ASN A 314 -7.44 -14.14 -18.27
C ASN A 314 -7.95 -15.59 -18.17
N ARG A 315 -7.14 -16.50 -17.61
CA ARG A 315 -7.52 -17.90 -17.47
C ARG A 315 -8.61 -18.11 -16.43
N CYS A 316 -8.56 -17.33 -15.34
CA CYS A 316 -9.54 -17.39 -14.26
C CYS A 316 -10.75 -16.47 -14.51
N ASP A 317 -10.80 -15.71 -15.61
CA ASP A 317 -11.80 -14.65 -15.86
C ASP A 317 -11.90 -13.67 -14.69
N SER A 318 -10.77 -13.21 -14.19
CA SER A 318 -10.63 -12.45 -12.94
C SER A 318 -9.88 -11.14 -13.13
N ARG A 319 -9.67 -10.40 -12.04
CA ARG A 319 -8.87 -9.16 -12.00
C ARG A 319 -7.42 -9.46 -11.69
N LEU A 320 -6.53 -8.56 -12.11
CA LEU A 320 -5.13 -8.53 -11.72
C LEU A 320 -4.88 -7.36 -10.76
N VAL A 321 -4.41 -7.66 -9.56
CA VAL A 321 -3.90 -6.68 -8.59
C VAL A 321 -2.38 -6.80 -8.56
N TYR A 322 -1.69 -5.81 -9.11
CA TYR A 322 -0.23 -5.75 -9.15
C TYR A 322 0.28 -4.84 -8.04
N VAL A 323 1.08 -5.37 -7.16
CA VAL A 323 1.46 -4.75 -5.89
C VAL A 323 2.95 -4.46 -5.85
N LEU A 324 3.29 -3.20 -5.60
CA LEU A 324 4.66 -2.70 -5.50
C LEU A 324 4.96 -2.17 -4.10
N PRO A 325 6.21 -2.20 -3.63
CA PRO A 325 6.51 -1.77 -2.27
C PRO A 325 6.48 -0.24 -2.07
N TYR A 326 6.79 0.54 -3.11
CA TYR A 326 6.98 1.98 -2.99
C TYR A 326 6.19 2.78 -4.01
N THR A 327 5.71 3.96 -3.61
CA THR A 327 4.95 4.87 -4.50
C THR A 327 5.78 5.42 -5.67
N SER A 328 7.08 5.61 -5.49
CA SER A 328 7.97 6.10 -6.55
C SER A 328 8.07 5.17 -7.75
N ILE A 329 7.88 3.86 -7.53
CA ILE A 329 7.88 2.86 -8.60
C ILE A 329 6.52 2.80 -9.30
N LEU A 330 5.46 3.05 -8.53
CA LEU A 330 4.09 2.98 -9.04
C LEU A 330 3.88 3.91 -10.22
N ASP A 331 4.33 5.16 -10.13
CA ASP A 331 4.16 6.16 -11.20
C ASP A 331 4.91 5.75 -12.46
N GLN A 332 6.14 5.26 -12.32
CA GLN A 332 6.94 4.77 -13.46
C GLN A 332 6.27 3.55 -14.11
N THR A 333 5.88 2.54 -13.30
CA THR A 333 5.20 1.34 -13.80
C THR A 333 3.84 1.69 -14.40
N ALA A 334 3.12 2.67 -13.84
CA ALA A 334 1.87 3.15 -14.41
C ALA A 334 2.06 3.79 -15.78
N ASN A 335 3.10 4.61 -15.96
CA ASN A 335 3.42 5.21 -17.25
C ASN A 335 3.78 4.15 -18.29
N GLU A 336 4.51 3.12 -17.88
CA GLU A 336 4.85 1.99 -18.74
C GLU A 336 3.60 1.20 -19.15
N ILE A 337 2.72 0.85 -18.18
CA ILE A 337 1.44 0.19 -18.45
C ILE A 337 0.58 1.03 -19.42
N GLN A 338 0.48 2.33 -19.19
CA GLN A 338 -0.26 3.23 -20.08
C GLN A 338 0.32 3.22 -21.50
N SER A 339 1.63 3.25 -21.63
CA SER A 339 2.32 3.21 -22.92
C SER A 339 2.11 1.90 -23.67
N ILE A 340 2.25 0.77 -22.97
CA ILE A 340 2.12 -0.58 -23.57
C ILE A 340 0.68 -0.84 -24.02
N PHE A 341 -0.28 -0.56 -23.14
CA PHE A 341 -1.67 -0.95 -23.38
C PHE A 341 -2.54 0.15 -23.98
N ASP A 342 -2.04 1.39 -24.10
CA ASP A 342 -2.81 2.56 -24.53
C ASP A 342 -4.09 2.74 -23.69
N VAL A 343 -3.95 2.68 -22.36
CA VAL A 343 -5.02 2.80 -21.38
C VAL A 343 -4.83 4.03 -20.52
N SER A 344 -5.93 4.67 -20.15
CA SER A 344 -5.91 5.75 -19.16
C SER A 344 -5.98 5.17 -17.76
N PRO A 345 -5.29 5.75 -16.76
CA PRO A 345 -5.56 5.46 -15.37
C PRO A 345 -7.01 5.84 -15.04
N TYR A 346 -7.62 5.13 -14.08
CA TYR A 346 -9.03 5.30 -13.68
C TYR A 346 -10.05 4.93 -14.78
N SER A 347 -9.71 3.96 -15.61
CA SER A 347 -10.60 3.34 -16.59
C SER A 347 -11.06 1.96 -16.12
N LYS A 348 -12.01 1.33 -16.80
CA LYS A 348 -12.39 -0.07 -16.54
C LYS A 348 -11.23 -1.06 -16.75
N GLN A 349 -10.18 -0.67 -17.46
CA GLN A 349 -9.03 -1.53 -17.74
C GLN A 349 -7.89 -1.34 -16.74
N PHE A 350 -7.67 -0.10 -16.27
CA PHE A 350 -6.52 0.21 -15.43
C PHE A 350 -6.86 1.23 -14.35
N THR A 351 -6.44 0.94 -13.13
CA THR A 351 -6.43 1.88 -12.00
C THR A 351 -5.05 1.93 -11.35
N LEU A 352 -4.55 3.15 -11.14
CA LEU A 352 -3.43 3.44 -10.26
C LEU A 352 -3.97 3.87 -8.89
N HIS A 353 -3.63 3.12 -7.84
CA HIS A 353 -4.14 3.38 -6.50
C HIS A 353 -3.04 3.40 -5.43
N HIS A 354 -2.84 4.54 -4.78
CA HIS A 354 -1.99 4.71 -3.60
C HIS A 354 -2.52 5.88 -2.75
N HIS A 355 -1.97 6.10 -1.57
CA HIS A 355 -2.46 7.10 -0.63
C HIS A 355 -2.49 8.55 -1.20
N LEU A 356 -1.67 8.85 -2.21
CA LEU A 356 -1.65 10.14 -2.90
C LEU A 356 -2.54 10.18 -4.16
N SER A 357 -2.98 9.03 -4.70
CA SER A 357 -3.71 8.96 -5.96
C SER A 357 -5.08 9.65 -5.96
N THR A 358 -5.69 9.82 -4.79
CA THR A 358 -6.92 10.59 -4.63
C THR A 358 -6.76 12.08 -4.97
N THR A 359 -5.54 12.57 -4.97
CA THR A 359 -5.18 13.95 -5.34
C THR A 359 -5.12 14.12 -6.86
N TYR A 360 -4.78 13.04 -7.59
CA TYR A 360 -4.59 13.03 -9.05
C TYR A 360 -5.84 12.64 -9.86
N THR A 361 -6.94 12.26 -9.23
CA THR A 361 -8.18 12.01 -9.97
C THR A 361 -8.71 13.31 -10.56
N GLY A 362 -8.17 13.74 -11.66
CA GLY A 362 -8.55 14.94 -12.45
C GLY A 362 -10.04 15.02 -12.87
N LEU A 363 -10.89 14.31 -12.18
CA LEU A 363 -12.32 14.48 -12.10
C LEU A 363 -12.60 15.63 -11.12
N GLY A 364 -12.35 16.83 -11.52
CA GLY A 364 -12.69 18.18 -11.10
C GLY A 364 -13.49 18.48 -9.82
N ASP A 365 -13.67 17.55 -8.92
CA ASP A 365 -14.41 17.71 -7.67
C ASP A 365 -13.62 17.12 -6.50
N ARG A 366 -13.24 17.95 -5.60
CA ARG A 366 -12.52 17.75 -4.34
C ARG A 366 -13.38 16.98 -3.36
N TYR A 367 -12.98 15.76 -3.06
CA TYR A 367 -13.74 14.91 -2.13
C TYR A 367 -13.07 14.85 -0.77
N THR A 368 -13.81 15.20 0.27
CA THR A 368 -13.53 14.79 1.66
C THR A 368 -13.84 13.31 1.84
N ASP A 369 -13.36 12.65 2.90
CA ASP A 369 -13.73 11.25 3.22
C ASP A 369 -15.26 11.03 3.24
N ALA A 370 -16.04 12.08 3.51
CA ALA A 370 -17.50 12.07 3.42
C ALA A 370 -18.04 12.13 1.97
N ASP A 371 -17.23 12.56 1.00
CA ASP A 371 -17.64 12.80 -0.38
C ASP A 371 -17.20 11.66 -1.31
N ILE A 372 -16.24 10.80 -0.92
CA ILE A 372 -15.76 9.65 -1.73
C ILE A 372 -16.91 8.70 -2.07
N GLY A 373 -17.87 8.53 -1.17
CA GLY A 373 -19.10 7.76 -1.42
C GLY A 373 -20.10 8.41 -2.40
N ARG A 374 -19.80 9.59 -2.96
CA ARG A 374 -20.72 10.34 -3.83
C ARG A 374 -20.31 10.37 -5.30
N SER A 375 -19.04 10.10 -5.63
CA SER A 375 -18.58 10.04 -7.02
C SER A 375 -18.40 8.60 -7.48
N PRO A 376 -19.20 8.14 -8.47
CA PRO A 376 -19.04 6.79 -9.01
C PRO A 376 -17.62 6.48 -9.47
N GLY A 377 -16.95 7.42 -10.14
CA GLY A 377 -15.60 7.22 -10.66
C GLY A 377 -14.53 7.10 -9.58
N ALA A 378 -14.61 7.93 -8.52
CA ALA A 378 -13.68 7.85 -7.41
C ALA A 378 -13.86 6.54 -6.62
N LEU A 379 -15.11 6.13 -6.39
CA LEU A 379 -15.40 4.87 -5.72
C LEU A 379 -14.97 3.65 -6.55
N HIS A 380 -15.11 3.71 -7.88
CA HIS A 380 -14.63 2.68 -8.79
C HIS A 380 -13.11 2.45 -8.62
N ALA A 381 -12.34 3.53 -8.60
CA ALA A 381 -10.89 3.45 -8.42
C ALA A 381 -10.52 2.98 -7.00
N GLU A 382 -11.17 3.51 -5.98
CA GLU A 382 -10.94 3.15 -4.57
C GLU A 382 -11.24 1.68 -4.31
N SER A 383 -12.28 1.13 -4.94
CA SER A 383 -12.72 -0.25 -4.76
C SER A 383 -12.01 -1.26 -5.69
N TRP A 384 -10.97 -0.86 -6.41
CA TRP A 384 -10.17 -1.70 -7.31
C TRP A 384 -10.99 -2.46 -8.36
N LEU A 385 -11.99 -1.79 -8.93
CA LEU A 385 -12.93 -2.43 -9.87
C LEU A 385 -12.39 -2.57 -11.30
N SER A 386 -11.25 -2.00 -11.63
CA SER A 386 -10.60 -2.17 -12.94
C SER A 386 -10.07 -3.59 -13.13
N GLY A 387 -9.88 -4.00 -14.38
CA GLY A 387 -9.28 -5.30 -14.70
C GLY A 387 -7.85 -5.43 -14.23
N LEU A 388 -7.08 -4.33 -14.28
CA LEU A 388 -5.73 -4.23 -13.72
C LEU A 388 -5.70 -3.08 -12.70
N THR A 389 -5.37 -3.40 -11.47
CA THR A 389 -5.10 -2.41 -10.42
C THR A 389 -3.63 -2.45 -10.04
N LEU A 390 -2.96 -1.31 -10.08
CA LEU A 390 -1.59 -1.12 -9.60
C LEU A 390 -1.63 -0.42 -8.25
N THR A 391 -1.07 -1.03 -7.21
CA THR A 391 -1.16 -0.53 -5.83
C THR A 391 0.09 -0.84 -5.00
N THR A 392 0.09 -0.45 -3.71
CA THR A 392 1.21 -0.73 -2.79
C THR A 392 0.94 -1.90 -1.88
N THR A 393 2.03 -2.53 -1.36
CA THR A 393 1.97 -3.57 -0.31
C THR A 393 1.21 -3.08 0.92
N VAL A 394 1.40 -1.82 1.30
CA VAL A 394 0.68 -1.17 2.41
C VAL A 394 -0.83 -1.19 2.15
N GLN A 395 -1.26 -0.76 0.96
CA GLN A 395 -2.69 -0.71 0.64
C GLN A 395 -3.32 -2.10 0.58
N LEU A 396 -2.61 -3.12 0.08
CA LEU A 396 -3.09 -4.49 0.07
C LEU A 396 -3.26 -5.03 1.49
N PHE A 397 -2.18 -5.09 2.25
CA PHE A 397 -2.18 -5.76 3.54
C PHE A 397 -2.99 -5.02 4.61
N GLU A 398 -2.94 -3.68 4.65
CA GLU A 398 -3.81 -2.92 5.56
C GLU A 398 -5.30 -3.06 5.21
N SER A 399 -5.65 -3.35 3.95
CA SER A 399 -7.05 -3.64 3.59
C SER A 399 -7.52 -5.01 4.08
N LEU A 400 -6.59 -5.93 4.38
CA LEU A 400 -6.87 -7.24 4.95
C LEU A 400 -6.77 -7.28 6.48
N THR A 401 -6.10 -6.28 7.08
CA THR A 401 -5.80 -6.21 8.51
C THR A 401 -6.65 -5.13 9.16
N ALA A 402 -7.82 -5.48 9.73
CA ALA A 402 -8.76 -4.53 10.33
C ALA A 402 -9.05 -3.29 9.44
N PRO A 403 -9.57 -3.48 8.22
CA PRO A 403 -9.71 -2.39 7.26
C PRO A 403 -10.63 -1.28 7.77
N THR A 404 -10.28 -0.03 7.48
CA THR A 404 -11.20 1.10 7.62
C THR A 404 -12.40 0.95 6.67
N ALA A 405 -13.47 1.70 6.88
CA ALA A 405 -14.63 1.66 5.98
C ALA A 405 -14.27 1.96 4.50
N ARG A 406 -13.22 2.74 4.27
CA ARG A 406 -12.69 3.02 2.93
C ARG A 406 -11.91 1.83 2.38
N GLN A 407 -10.99 1.28 3.14
CA GLN A 407 -10.22 0.10 2.75
C GLN A 407 -11.11 -1.14 2.55
N ALA A 408 -12.18 -1.25 3.31
CA ALA A 408 -13.18 -2.33 3.22
C ALA A 408 -13.79 -2.47 1.82
N THR A 409 -13.93 -1.38 1.06
CA THR A 409 -14.52 -1.44 -0.30
C THR A 409 -13.61 -2.13 -1.32
N ARG A 410 -12.33 -2.32 -1.02
CA ARG A 410 -11.35 -2.98 -1.90
C ARG A 410 -11.39 -4.50 -1.80
N VAL A 411 -11.69 -4.99 -0.60
CA VAL A 411 -11.58 -6.42 -0.27
C VAL A 411 -12.41 -7.32 -1.20
N PRO A 412 -13.66 -6.96 -1.58
CA PRO A 412 -14.42 -7.75 -2.54
C PRO A 412 -13.77 -7.90 -3.93
N ALA A 413 -12.89 -6.96 -4.32
CA ALA A 413 -12.16 -7.05 -5.58
C ALA A 413 -11.03 -8.10 -5.55
N LEU A 414 -10.66 -8.58 -4.36
CA LEU A 414 -9.64 -9.63 -4.18
C LEU A 414 -10.23 -11.04 -4.34
N ASP A 415 -11.56 -11.16 -4.35
CA ASP A 415 -12.22 -12.45 -4.55
C ASP A 415 -11.90 -13.02 -5.93
N GLN A 416 -11.34 -14.24 -5.96
CA GLN A 416 -10.83 -14.90 -7.15
C GLN A 416 -9.79 -14.10 -7.96
N ALA A 417 -9.23 -13.03 -7.40
CA ALA A 417 -8.26 -12.18 -8.07
C ALA A 417 -6.90 -12.87 -8.25
N VAL A 418 -6.14 -12.41 -9.24
CA VAL A 418 -4.71 -12.68 -9.31
C VAL A 418 -3.97 -11.54 -8.64
N VAL A 419 -3.16 -11.85 -7.64
CA VAL A 419 -2.37 -10.87 -6.87
C VAL A 419 -0.90 -11.13 -7.12
N VAL A 420 -0.22 -10.20 -7.82
CA VAL A 420 1.22 -10.24 -8.01
C VAL A 420 1.87 -9.28 -7.03
N ILE A 421 2.71 -9.78 -6.14
CA ILE A 421 3.46 -8.99 -5.16
C ILE A 421 4.91 -8.92 -5.60
N ASP A 422 5.33 -7.75 -6.05
CA ASP A 422 6.70 -7.49 -6.48
C ASP A 422 7.56 -7.03 -5.29
N GLU A 423 8.77 -7.53 -5.22
CA GLU A 423 9.77 -7.22 -4.19
C GLU A 423 9.26 -7.42 -2.73
N PRO A 424 8.72 -8.60 -2.37
CA PRO A 424 8.18 -8.88 -1.03
C PRO A 424 9.21 -8.73 0.10
N GLN A 425 10.51 -8.78 -0.19
CA GLN A 425 11.55 -8.51 0.80
C GLN A 425 11.61 -7.05 1.27
N ALA A 426 10.92 -6.14 0.59
CA ALA A 426 10.78 -4.75 1.02
C ALA A 426 9.68 -4.56 2.10
N ILE A 427 8.91 -5.61 2.40
CA ILE A 427 7.97 -5.62 3.51
C ILE A 427 8.76 -5.49 4.83
N PRO A 428 8.34 -4.58 5.74
CA PRO A 428 9.01 -4.45 7.04
C PRO A 428 9.09 -5.78 7.80
N ASP A 429 10.20 -6.04 8.45
CA ASP A 429 10.45 -7.28 9.21
C ASP A 429 9.42 -7.52 10.33
N SER A 430 8.89 -6.47 10.93
CA SER A 430 7.78 -6.54 11.88
C SER A 430 6.51 -7.20 11.32
N TRP A 431 6.36 -7.25 9.99
CA TRP A 431 5.21 -7.85 9.31
C TRP A 431 5.49 -9.27 8.79
N TRP A 432 6.70 -9.79 8.91
CA TRP A 432 7.06 -11.08 8.31
C TRP A 432 6.28 -12.27 8.87
N GLN A 433 5.77 -12.19 10.10
CA GLN A 433 4.93 -13.26 10.66
C GLN A 433 3.44 -13.10 10.30
N ILE A 434 2.94 -11.88 10.09
CA ILE A 434 1.53 -11.66 9.73
C ILE A 434 1.29 -11.85 8.22
N VAL A 435 2.26 -11.57 7.37
CA VAL A 435 2.10 -11.66 5.90
C VAL A 435 1.73 -13.07 5.43
N PRO A 436 2.33 -14.16 5.93
CA PRO A 436 1.89 -15.52 5.58
C PRO A 436 0.42 -15.76 5.90
N GLU A 437 -0.07 -15.34 7.06
CA GLU A 437 -1.49 -15.46 7.45
C GLU A 437 -2.42 -14.69 6.50
N LEU A 438 -2.01 -13.49 6.07
CA LEU A 438 -2.79 -12.68 5.12
C LEU A 438 -2.76 -13.26 3.71
N ILE A 439 -1.66 -13.89 3.31
CA ILE A 439 -1.59 -14.62 2.02
C ILE A 439 -2.45 -15.89 2.10
N GLU A 440 -2.44 -16.58 3.24
CA GLU A 440 -3.32 -17.72 3.50
C GLU A 440 -4.79 -17.34 3.44
N LEU A 441 -5.17 -16.20 4.00
CA LEU A 441 -6.50 -15.61 3.86
C LEU A 441 -6.85 -15.35 2.38
N LEU A 442 -5.94 -14.77 1.59
CA LEU A 442 -6.15 -14.54 0.16
C LEU A 442 -6.39 -15.85 -0.61
N VAL A 443 -5.56 -16.86 -0.38
CA VAL A 443 -5.64 -18.15 -1.10
C VAL A 443 -6.84 -18.95 -0.66
N ASN A 444 -7.03 -19.14 0.65
CA ASN A 444 -8.02 -20.09 1.19
C ASN A 444 -9.42 -19.47 1.29
N SER A 445 -9.51 -18.17 1.65
CA SER A 445 -10.82 -17.55 1.90
C SER A 445 -11.31 -16.74 0.69
N TYR A 446 -10.43 -16.21 -0.14
CA TYR A 446 -10.78 -15.42 -1.33
C TYR A 446 -10.52 -16.13 -2.65
N ASP A 447 -10.10 -17.39 -2.64
CA ASP A 447 -9.76 -18.16 -3.87
C ASP A 447 -8.77 -17.40 -4.79
N ALA A 448 -7.94 -16.54 -4.22
CA ALA A 448 -7.02 -15.70 -4.99
C ALA A 448 -5.78 -16.48 -5.41
N THR A 449 -5.32 -16.26 -6.64
CA THR A 449 -4.01 -16.77 -7.10
C THR A 449 -2.93 -15.77 -6.74
N VAL A 450 -1.99 -16.15 -5.88
CA VAL A 450 -0.90 -15.25 -5.42
C VAL A 450 0.42 -15.60 -6.08
N ILE A 451 1.14 -14.60 -6.58
CA ILE A 451 2.48 -14.72 -7.17
C ILE A 451 3.42 -13.75 -6.45
N LEU A 452 4.48 -14.27 -5.83
CA LEU A 452 5.54 -13.47 -5.23
C LEU A 452 6.72 -13.38 -6.20
N MET A 453 7.16 -12.16 -6.51
CA MET A 453 8.22 -11.93 -7.47
C MET A 453 9.36 -11.11 -6.87
N THR A 454 10.60 -11.61 -6.95
CA THR A 454 11.76 -10.94 -6.35
C THR A 454 13.08 -11.42 -6.95
N ALA A 455 14.15 -10.67 -6.69
CA ALA A 455 15.53 -11.15 -6.89
C ALA A 455 16.05 -11.96 -5.69
N THR A 456 15.49 -11.75 -4.50
CA THR A 456 15.96 -12.27 -3.23
C THR A 456 14.78 -12.83 -2.44
N GLN A 457 14.40 -14.08 -2.73
CA GLN A 457 13.20 -14.69 -2.16
C GLN A 457 13.31 -14.81 -0.63
N PRO A 458 12.45 -14.09 0.13
CA PRO A 458 12.56 -14.10 1.60
C PRO A 458 12.06 -15.38 2.25
N GLY A 459 11.48 -16.32 1.48
CA GLY A 459 10.97 -17.56 2.04
C GLY A 459 9.80 -17.39 3.03
N LEU A 460 9.10 -16.24 3.01
CA LEU A 460 8.05 -15.93 3.97
C LEU A 460 7.00 -17.03 4.08
N ILE A 461 6.55 -17.58 2.97
CA ILE A 461 5.55 -18.67 2.95
C ILE A 461 6.17 -19.97 3.42
N LYS A 462 7.39 -20.30 2.93
CA LYS A 462 8.09 -21.54 3.30
C LYS A 462 8.32 -21.68 4.81
N TYR A 463 8.60 -20.57 5.49
CA TYR A 463 8.90 -20.55 6.91
C TYR A 463 7.72 -20.11 7.79
N GLY A 464 6.75 -19.39 7.23
CA GLY A 464 5.66 -18.75 7.97
C GLY A 464 4.30 -19.41 7.81
N SER A 465 4.13 -20.39 6.91
CA SER A 465 2.87 -21.13 6.73
C SER A 465 3.12 -22.64 6.70
N ASP A 466 2.32 -23.39 7.44
CA ASP A 466 2.30 -24.84 7.43
C ASP A 466 1.26 -25.41 6.43
N THR A 467 0.41 -24.57 5.84
CA THR A 467 -0.73 -24.97 5.02
C THR A 467 -0.58 -24.63 3.54
N LEU A 468 0.22 -23.59 3.20
CA LEU A 468 0.44 -23.17 1.83
C LEU A 468 1.69 -23.78 1.24
N ASP A 469 1.54 -24.43 0.09
CA ASP A 469 2.68 -24.85 -0.73
C ASP A 469 3.16 -23.72 -1.63
N THR A 470 4.46 -23.66 -1.88
CA THR A 470 5.07 -22.74 -2.85
C THR A 470 5.50 -23.47 -4.12
N ARG A 471 5.34 -22.80 -5.27
CA ARG A 471 5.75 -23.32 -6.55
C ARG A 471 6.61 -22.30 -7.29
N GLU A 472 7.89 -22.65 -7.52
CA GLU A 472 8.75 -21.86 -8.40
C GLU A 472 8.25 -21.97 -9.85
N LEU A 473 8.07 -20.82 -10.50
CA LEU A 473 7.59 -20.72 -11.88
C LEU A 473 8.74 -20.67 -12.89
N THR A 474 9.96 -20.39 -12.44
CA THR A 474 11.19 -20.52 -13.23
C THR A 474 11.76 -21.93 -13.05
N GLU A 475 12.01 -22.66 -14.13
CA GLU A 475 12.41 -24.07 -14.03
C GLU A 475 13.87 -24.25 -13.58
N ASP A 476 14.78 -23.36 -14.00
CA ASP A 476 16.23 -23.49 -13.77
C ASP A 476 16.83 -22.14 -13.32
N THR A 477 16.80 -21.89 -12.02
CA THR A 477 17.41 -20.70 -11.43
C THR A 477 18.93 -20.71 -11.46
N ASP A 478 19.58 -21.90 -11.54
CA ASP A 478 21.04 -22.03 -11.60
C ASP A 478 21.61 -21.41 -12.87
N GLN A 479 20.89 -21.43 -13.99
CA GLN A 479 21.35 -20.81 -15.24
C GLN A 479 21.61 -19.31 -15.10
N TYR A 480 20.82 -18.60 -14.31
CA TYR A 480 21.01 -17.15 -14.10
C TYR A 480 22.24 -16.88 -13.25
N ARG A 481 22.51 -17.75 -12.26
CA ARG A 481 23.72 -17.69 -11.45
C ARG A 481 24.97 -18.00 -12.30
N ASP A 482 24.91 -19.03 -13.14
CA ASP A 482 26.01 -19.40 -14.05
C ASP A 482 26.30 -18.30 -15.06
N PHE A 483 25.27 -17.62 -15.56
CA PHE A 483 25.43 -16.45 -16.42
C PHE A 483 26.14 -15.31 -15.70
N LEU A 484 25.74 -14.96 -14.47
CA LEU A 484 26.39 -13.91 -13.67
C LEU A 484 27.81 -14.31 -13.26
N ALA A 485 28.08 -15.59 -12.99
CA ALA A 485 29.43 -16.07 -12.75
C ALA A 485 30.33 -15.94 -13.98
N THR A 486 29.76 -16.08 -15.17
CA THR A 486 30.52 -15.99 -16.44
C THR A 486 30.65 -14.53 -16.90
N HIS A 487 29.63 -13.72 -16.65
CA HIS A 487 29.56 -12.30 -17.05
C HIS A 487 29.21 -11.43 -15.84
N PRO A 488 30.11 -11.29 -14.85
CA PRO A 488 29.83 -10.48 -13.67
C PRO A 488 29.70 -9.00 -14.07
N ARG A 489 28.56 -8.40 -13.66
CA ARG A 489 28.34 -6.96 -13.82
C ARG A 489 29.14 -6.17 -12.81
N VAL A 490 29.21 -6.71 -11.58
CA VAL A 490 29.77 -6.01 -10.42
C VAL A 490 30.60 -6.95 -9.57
N VAL A 491 31.49 -6.35 -8.77
CA VAL A 491 32.16 -6.99 -7.64
C VAL A 491 31.77 -6.23 -6.38
N TYR A 492 31.47 -6.97 -5.31
CA TYR A 492 31.15 -6.40 -4.01
C TYR A 492 32.42 -6.31 -3.16
N ASP A 493 32.82 -5.09 -2.85
CA ASP A 493 33.97 -4.77 -2.02
C ASP A 493 33.52 -4.48 -0.59
N ILE A 494 33.91 -5.30 0.35
CA ILE A 494 33.55 -5.19 1.74
C ILE A 494 34.57 -4.32 2.44
N HIS A 495 34.22 -3.08 2.73
CA HIS A 495 35.12 -2.13 3.36
C HIS A 495 35.55 -2.59 4.77
N GLU A 496 36.75 -2.19 5.22
CA GLU A 496 37.31 -2.58 6.53
C GLU A 496 36.41 -2.24 7.73
N THR A 497 35.52 -1.26 7.60
CA THR A 497 34.52 -0.93 8.66
C THR A 497 33.44 -1.99 8.83
N VAL A 498 33.32 -2.89 7.87
CA VAL A 498 32.37 -4.03 7.89
C VAL A 498 33.09 -5.33 8.21
N HIS A 499 34.37 -5.44 7.86
CA HIS A 499 35.21 -6.59 8.20
C HIS A 499 35.34 -6.83 9.72
N GLY A 500 35.16 -8.06 10.19
CA GLY A 500 35.43 -8.44 11.56
C GLY A 500 34.26 -8.25 12.55
N GLN A 501 33.08 -8.01 12.11
CA GLN A 501 31.87 -7.71 12.92
C GLN A 501 31.37 -8.89 13.80
N ALA A 502 31.91 -10.08 13.70
CA ALA A 502 31.58 -11.21 14.58
C ALA A 502 31.90 -10.97 16.08
N GLY A 503 32.56 -9.85 16.43
CA GLY A 503 33.11 -9.60 17.75
C GLY A 503 32.73 -8.30 18.47
N GLY A 504 31.81 -7.46 17.93
CA GLY A 504 31.23 -6.32 18.66
C GLY A 504 32.03 -5.01 18.63
N ASP A 505 33.08 -4.88 17.81
CA ASP A 505 33.74 -3.57 17.57
C ASP A 505 33.14 -2.91 16.34
N HIS A 506 32.38 -1.81 16.57
CA HIS A 506 31.68 -1.07 15.52
C HIS A 506 32.60 0.02 14.97
N SER A 507 33.58 -0.34 14.13
CA SER A 507 34.33 0.68 13.39
C SER A 507 33.42 1.35 12.36
N THR A 508 33.49 2.66 12.25
CA THR A 508 32.69 3.48 11.32
C THR A 508 33.57 4.38 10.50
N LEU A 509 33.14 4.73 9.29
CA LEU A 509 33.83 5.65 8.39
C LEU A 509 33.30 7.07 8.61
N SER A 510 34.18 8.03 8.84
CA SER A 510 33.77 9.43 8.94
C SER A 510 33.30 9.96 7.58
N TYR A 511 32.36 10.91 7.59
CA TYR A 511 31.84 11.53 6.35
C TYR A 511 32.94 12.20 5.52
N ALA A 512 33.96 12.79 6.16
CA ALA A 512 35.10 13.38 5.43
C ALA A 512 35.93 12.31 4.68
N ALA A 513 36.08 11.11 5.24
CA ALA A 513 36.75 10.00 4.58
C ALA A 513 35.88 9.40 3.48
N ALA A 514 34.60 9.15 3.77
CA ALA A 514 33.63 8.65 2.80
C ALA A 514 33.46 9.61 1.60
N GLY A 515 33.36 10.91 1.86
CA GLY A 515 33.29 11.92 0.79
C GLY A 515 34.50 11.91 -0.12
N LYS A 516 35.70 11.67 0.45
CA LYS A 516 36.93 11.55 -0.34
C LYS A 516 36.94 10.27 -1.20
N GLU A 517 36.43 9.16 -0.70
CA GLU A 517 36.32 7.94 -1.50
C GLU A 517 35.36 8.11 -2.67
N VAL A 518 34.19 8.73 -2.44
CA VAL A 518 33.22 9.05 -3.49
C VAL A 518 33.83 9.97 -4.55
N GLN A 519 34.51 11.04 -4.14
CA GLN A 519 35.21 11.95 -5.06
C GLN A 519 36.30 11.24 -5.86
N THR A 520 37.02 10.32 -5.22
CA THR A 520 38.06 9.53 -5.89
C THR A 520 37.48 8.60 -6.95
N ALA A 521 36.37 7.94 -6.64
CA ALA A 521 35.66 7.10 -7.60
C ALA A 521 35.15 7.90 -8.81
N ALA A 522 34.69 9.12 -8.61
CA ALA A 522 34.22 10.01 -9.68
C ALA A 522 35.35 10.66 -10.53
N SER A 523 36.65 10.54 -10.12
CA SER A 523 37.75 11.28 -10.73
C SER A 523 38.06 10.95 -12.20
N ASP A 524 37.66 9.77 -12.67
CA ASP A 524 37.92 9.27 -14.03
C ASP A 524 36.68 9.33 -14.96
N ARG A 525 35.81 10.32 -14.73
CA ARG A 525 34.52 10.47 -15.43
C ARG A 525 33.55 9.33 -15.18
N GLN A 526 33.65 8.70 -14.03
CA GLN A 526 32.71 7.67 -13.61
C GLN A 526 31.51 8.31 -12.92
N ASN A 527 30.33 7.70 -13.12
CA ASN A 527 29.12 8.03 -12.42
C ASN A 527 29.05 7.26 -11.09
N VAL A 528 28.77 7.95 -10.03
CA VAL A 528 28.80 7.37 -8.67
C VAL A 528 27.47 7.58 -7.98
N LEU A 529 26.94 6.49 -7.41
CA LEU A 529 25.81 6.50 -6.51
C LEU A 529 26.27 6.18 -5.08
N ALA A 530 25.82 6.94 -4.09
CA ALA A 530 25.95 6.52 -2.69
C ALA A 530 24.59 6.48 -2.01
N VAL A 531 24.24 5.30 -1.49
CA VAL A 531 22.97 5.06 -0.81
C VAL A 531 23.17 5.01 0.70
N CYS A 532 22.50 5.91 1.40
CA CYS A 532 22.57 6.09 2.84
C CYS A 532 21.30 5.58 3.53
N ASN A 533 21.43 5.11 4.77
CA ASN A 533 20.29 4.57 5.51
C ASN A 533 19.35 5.66 6.04
N THR A 534 19.87 6.84 6.41
CA THR A 534 19.05 7.94 6.94
C THR A 534 19.22 9.20 6.09
N ARG A 535 18.25 10.11 6.20
CA ARG A 535 18.33 11.43 5.54
C ARG A 535 19.51 12.25 6.05
N ASP A 536 19.70 12.27 7.36
CA ASP A 536 20.80 13.01 7.99
C ASP A 536 22.17 12.50 7.53
N SER A 537 22.33 11.17 7.35
CA SER A 537 23.55 10.59 6.81
C SER A 537 23.75 10.93 5.33
N ALA A 538 22.68 10.92 4.53
CA ALA A 538 22.74 11.31 3.13
C ALA A 538 23.14 12.79 2.98
N GLU A 539 22.55 13.67 3.77
CA GLU A 539 22.87 15.11 3.77
C GLU A 539 24.31 15.36 4.25
N ALA A 540 24.74 14.70 5.32
CA ALA A 540 26.10 14.81 5.83
C ALA A 540 27.14 14.34 4.78
N LEU A 541 26.85 13.22 4.08
CA LEU A 541 27.71 12.73 3.01
C LEU A 541 27.73 13.69 1.81
N TYR A 542 26.56 14.19 1.40
CA TYR A 542 26.47 15.16 0.30
C TYR A 542 27.30 16.42 0.57
N ARG A 543 27.21 16.94 1.79
CA ARG A 543 28.03 18.09 2.21
C ARG A 543 29.53 17.77 2.23
N ALA A 544 29.90 16.54 2.59
CA ALA A 544 31.29 16.11 2.64
C ALA A 544 31.89 15.82 1.25
N VAL A 545 31.08 15.38 0.30
CA VAL A 545 31.47 15.10 -1.08
C VAL A 545 31.71 16.39 -1.86
N ARG A 546 31.02 17.49 -1.50
CA ARG A 546 31.19 18.76 -2.19
C ARG A 546 32.57 19.36 -1.89
N PRO A 547 33.28 19.88 -2.91
CA PRO A 547 34.53 20.55 -2.67
C PRO A 547 34.31 21.84 -1.87
N THR A 548 34.82 21.87 -0.64
CA THR A 548 34.85 23.09 0.20
C THR A 548 36.23 23.69 0.12
N SER A 549 36.37 24.80 -0.55
CA SER A 549 37.57 25.64 -0.42
C SER A 549 37.16 26.99 0.16
N GLU A 550 37.71 27.33 1.31
CA GLU A 550 37.71 28.71 1.80
C GLU A 550 38.49 29.60 0.78
N GLY A 551 37.76 30.25 -0.14
CA GLY A 551 38.28 31.30 -0.98
C GLY A 551 38.36 31.09 -2.50
N GLU A 552 38.09 29.88 -3.03
CA GLU A 552 37.89 29.67 -4.47
C GLU A 552 36.57 28.95 -4.71
N SER A 553 35.72 29.51 -5.55
CA SER A 553 34.51 28.85 -6.06
C SER A 553 34.98 27.63 -6.84
N VAL A 554 34.99 26.47 -6.22
CA VAL A 554 35.17 25.23 -6.96
C VAL A 554 33.88 25.04 -7.79
N ALA A 555 34.08 24.94 -9.08
CA ALA A 555 33.01 24.78 -10.03
C ALA A 555 32.25 23.50 -9.79
N SER A 556 31.02 23.59 -9.33
CA SER A 556 30.10 22.47 -9.13
C SER A 556 28.70 22.86 -9.58
N VAL A 557 27.99 21.93 -10.17
CA VAL A 557 26.56 22.05 -10.55
C VAL A 557 25.73 21.17 -9.64
N GLU A 558 24.68 21.73 -9.05
CA GLU A 558 23.75 21.02 -8.15
C GLU A 558 22.36 21.02 -8.77
N LEU A 559 21.85 19.87 -9.19
CA LEU A 559 20.57 19.79 -9.93
C LEU A 559 19.41 20.42 -9.18
N GLY A 560 19.31 20.23 -7.86
CA GLY A 560 18.26 20.87 -7.08
C GLY A 560 18.30 22.39 -7.12
N ARG A 561 19.50 23.02 -7.22
CA ARG A 561 19.63 24.46 -7.40
C ARG A 561 19.25 24.91 -8.79
N VAL A 562 19.64 24.15 -9.81
CA VAL A 562 19.26 24.42 -11.20
C VAL A 562 17.73 24.46 -11.35
N ILE A 563 17.05 23.47 -10.74
CA ILE A 563 15.58 23.43 -10.71
C ILE A 563 15.02 24.66 -10.00
N HIS A 564 15.52 24.96 -8.80
CA HIS A 564 15.05 26.08 -8.00
C HIS A 564 15.26 27.44 -8.72
N ASP A 565 16.43 27.67 -9.29
CA ASP A 565 16.73 28.90 -10.00
C ASP A 565 15.83 29.04 -11.26
N HIS A 566 15.51 27.93 -11.93
CA HIS A 566 14.59 27.97 -13.06
C HIS A 566 13.14 28.29 -12.61
N VAL A 567 12.68 27.67 -11.53
CA VAL A 567 11.36 27.93 -10.95
C VAL A 567 11.25 29.40 -10.49
N ASP A 568 12.28 29.93 -9.85
CA ASP A 568 12.33 31.34 -9.44
C ASP A 568 12.22 32.30 -10.63
N ALA A 569 12.81 31.91 -11.75
CA ALA A 569 12.85 32.76 -12.94
C ALA A 569 11.56 32.67 -13.77
N THR A 570 10.94 31.49 -13.84
CA THR A 570 9.83 31.20 -14.76
C THR A 570 8.48 30.99 -14.06
N GLY A 571 8.50 30.53 -12.82
CA GLY A 571 7.30 30.08 -12.07
C GLY A 571 6.83 28.65 -12.42
N GLU A 572 7.57 27.94 -13.28
CA GLU A 572 7.22 26.60 -13.75
C GLU A 572 8.41 25.65 -13.58
N LEU A 573 8.15 24.34 -13.41
CA LEU A 573 9.18 23.31 -13.43
C LEU A 573 9.80 23.18 -14.82
N PRO A 574 11.13 22.95 -14.93
CA PRO A 574 11.73 22.64 -16.21
C PRO A 574 11.30 21.24 -16.68
N SER A 575 11.25 21.01 -17.98
CA SER A 575 11.19 19.64 -18.50
C SER A 575 12.53 18.90 -18.21
N PRO A 576 12.57 17.57 -18.23
CA PRO A 576 13.84 16.84 -18.08
C PRO A 576 14.91 17.25 -19.11
N VAL A 577 14.50 17.49 -20.35
CA VAL A 577 15.39 18.00 -21.42
C VAL A 577 15.93 19.38 -21.07
N THR A 578 15.06 20.29 -20.62
CA THR A 578 15.45 21.63 -20.20
C THR A 578 16.41 21.59 -19.00
N LEU A 579 16.16 20.67 -18.05
CA LEU A 579 17.05 20.51 -16.90
C LEU A 579 18.46 20.07 -17.34
N ARG A 580 18.57 19.15 -18.29
CA ARG A 580 19.85 18.73 -18.87
C ARG A 580 20.58 19.92 -19.53
N GLU A 581 19.87 20.67 -20.37
CA GLU A 581 20.42 21.85 -21.06
C GLU A 581 20.99 22.86 -20.04
N LEU A 582 20.20 23.23 -19.05
CA LEU A 582 20.58 24.15 -17.99
C LEU A 582 21.79 23.64 -17.19
N ALA A 583 21.79 22.35 -16.83
CA ALA A 583 22.89 21.74 -16.10
C ALA A 583 24.20 21.75 -16.91
N PHE A 584 24.14 21.48 -18.21
CA PHE A 584 25.31 21.52 -19.09
C PHE A 584 25.81 22.97 -19.32
N GLU A 585 24.88 23.89 -19.52
CA GLU A 585 25.26 25.32 -19.65
C GLU A 585 25.97 25.80 -18.38
N GLU A 586 25.44 25.50 -17.23
CA GLU A 586 26.02 25.88 -15.94
C GLU A 586 27.38 25.19 -15.71
N ALA A 587 27.53 23.92 -16.11
CA ALA A 587 28.77 23.19 -16.01
C ALA A 587 29.87 23.82 -16.90
N ASP A 588 29.55 24.13 -18.15
CA ASP A 588 30.46 24.79 -19.08
C ASP A 588 30.84 26.18 -18.59
N GLU A 589 29.88 27.00 -18.12
CA GLU A 589 30.15 28.35 -17.63
C GLU A 589 31.05 28.38 -16.40
N ARG A 590 30.86 27.38 -15.50
CA ARG A 590 31.66 27.27 -14.28
C ARG A 590 32.97 26.50 -14.49
N GLY A 591 33.12 25.79 -15.62
CA GLY A 591 34.22 24.86 -15.85
C GLY A 591 34.17 23.66 -14.89
N ALA A 592 32.97 23.15 -14.62
CA ALA A 592 32.75 22.01 -13.73
C ALA A 592 32.83 20.70 -14.52
N ASP A 593 33.51 19.70 -13.98
CA ASP A 593 33.57 18.36 -14.53
C ASP A 593 32.55 17.39 -13.87
N THR A 594 31.87 17.86 -12.81
CA THR A 594 31.00 17.02 -12.00
C THR A 594 29.64 17.69 -11.71
N ILE A 595 28.56 16.94 -11.89
CA ILE A 595 27.21 17.33 -11.57
C ILE A 595 26.76 16.53 -10.33
N TYR A 596 26.17 17.22 -9.36
CA TYR A 596 25.75 16.67 -8.09
C TYR A 596 24.22 16.58 -8.03
N ALA A 597 23.70 15.45 -7.61
CA ALA A 597 22.29 15.22 -7.37
C ALA A 597 22.05 14.67 -5.96
N PHE A 598 20.88 14.95 -5.41
CA PHE A 598 20.45 14.48 -4.10
C PHE A 598 18.99 14.00 -4.16
N LEU A 599 18.71 12.81 -3.62
CA LEU A 599 17.35 12.25 -3.56
C LEU A 599 17.04 11.69 -2.17
N SER A 600 15.97 12.20 -1.58
CA SER A 600 15.42 11.70 -0.32
C SER A 600 13.91 11.92 -0.26
N GLY A 601 13.25 11.39 0.79
CA GLY A 601 11.83 11.64 1.03
C GLY A 601 11.45 13.12 1.23
N ASN A 602 12.41 14.00 1.58
CA ASN A 602 12.17 15.43 1.80
C ASN A 602 12.19 16.26 0.50
N VAL A 603 12.76 15.72 -0.57
CA VAL A 603 12.73 16.36 -1.89
C VAL A 603 11.34 16.19 -2.48
N ARG A 604 10.78 17.23 -3.10
CA ARG A 604 9.46 17.17 -3.72
C ARG A 604 9.33 15.98 -4.67
N PRO A 605 8.17 15.29 -4.69
CA PRO A 605 7.96 14.17 -5.60
C PRO A 605 8.26 14.50 -7.06
N ASP A 606 7.82 15.68 -7.53
CA ASP A 606 8.02 16.12 -8.91
C ASP A 606 9.50 16.42 -9.20
N ASP A 607 10.23 17.02 -8.24
CA ASP A 607 11.69 17.22 -8.38
C ASP A 607 12.43 15.88 -8.43
N ARG A 608 11.99 14.88 -7.62
CA ARG A 608 12.59 13.53 -7.66
C ARG A 608 12.39 12.88 -9.02
N ALA A 609 11.15 12.88 -9.52
CA ALA A 609 10.81 12.35 -10.83
C ALA A 609 11.61 13.05 -11.93
N LEU A 610 11.65 14.37 -11.90
CA LEU A 610 12.39 15.21 -12.85
C LEU A 610 13.90 14.91 -12.84
N ILE A 611 14.53 14.80 -11.66
CA ILE A 611 15.95 14.44 -11.54
C ILE A 611 16.19 13.04 -12.09
N ILE A 612 15.35 12.06 -11.74
CA ILE A 612 15.47 10.69 -12.25
C ILE A 612 15.37 10.67 -13.77
N ASP A 613 14.36 11.32 -14.36
CA ASP A 613 14.18 11.37 -15.81
C ASP A 613 15.35 12.10 -16.52
N ALA A 614 15.89 13.14 -15.90
CA ALA A 614 17.06 13.81 -16.44
C ALA A 614 18.33 12.93 -16.42
N LEU A 615 18.43 12.03 -15.44
CA LEU A 615 19.59 11.14 -15.33
C LEU A 615 19.66 10.10 -16.43
N TYR A 616 18.54 9.46 -16.83
CA TYR A 616 18.61 8.25 -17.65
C TYR A 616 17.67 8.16 -18.86
N ASN A 617 16.58 8.94 -18.91
CA ASN A 617 15.53 8.73 -19.90
C ASN A 617 15.92 9.23 -21.29
N ASP A 618 16.15 8.33 -22.25
CA ASP A 618 16.57 8.63 -23.64
C ASP A 618 15.39 9.08 -24.52
N ASP A 619 14.13 8.75 -24.15
CA ASP A 619 12.96 8.93 -25.01
C ASP A 619 12.29 10.31 -24.92
N LEU A 620 12.89 11.25 -24.18
CA LEU A 620 12.28 12.56 -23.87
C LEU A 620 12.44 13.63 -24.96
N GLY A 621 13.02 13.29 -26.10
CA GLY A 621 13.28 14.29 -27.14
C GLY A 621 13.46 13.72 -28.53
N ASP A 622 13.62 14.63 -29.49
CA ASP A 622 14.05 14.27 -30.83
C ASP A 622 15.58 14.06 -30.87
N ALA A 623 16.12 13.68 -32.03
CA ALA A 623 17.56 13.44 -32.23
C ALA A 623 18.45 14.69 -31.96
N SER A 624 17.87 15.82 -31.57
CA SER A 624 18.59 17.07 -31.20
C SER A 624 18.59 17.33 -29.69
N SER A 625 17.90 16.50 -28.90
CA SER A 625 17.90 16.62 -27.44
C SER A 625 19.25 16.22 -26.82
N PRO A 626 19.66 16.83 -25.71
CA PRO A 626 20.92 16.47 -25.06
C PRO A 626 20.82 15.05 -24.48
N ASP A 627 21.95 14.34 -24.50
CA ASP A 627 22.05 13.00 -23.90
C ASP A 627 21.65 13.01 -22.41
N PRO A 628 21.16 11.89 -21.86
CA PRO A 628 20.96 11.72 -20.43
C PRO A 628 22.23 12.09 -19.64
N LEU A 629 22.04 12.62 -18.42
CA LEU A 629 23.18 13.07 -17.61
C LEU A 629 24.19 11.94 -17.38
N LEU A 630 23.73 10.71 -17.16
CA LEU A 630 24.60 9.54 -16.94
C LEU A 630 25.36 9.10 -18.20
N ASN A 631 24.93 9.52 -19.40
CA ASN A 631 25.60 9.24 -20.68
C ASN A 631 26.42 10.43 -21.18
N SER A 632 26.49 11.51 -20.41
CA SER A 632 27.12 12.77 -20.79
C SER A 632 28.68 12.75 -20.62
N ALA A 633 29.28 13.83 -20.97
CA ALA A 633 30.76 14.04 -20.79
C ALA A 633 31.14 14.37 -19.33
N TYR A 634 30.16 14.60 -18.45
CA TYR A 634 30.36 14.94 -17.05
C TYR A 634 30.24 13.71 -16.14
N SER A 635 30.93 13.72 -15.00
CA SER A 635 30.68 12.76 -13.93
C SER A 635 29.42 13.18 -13.17
N VAL A 636 28.58 12.21 -12.83
CA VAL A 636 27.42 12.44 -11.96
C VAL A 636 27.67 11.78 -10.62
N ILE A 637 27.50 12.53 -9.55
CA ILE A 637 27.48 12.00 -8.18
C ILE A 637 26.08 12.17 -7.62
N LEU A 638 25.41 11.03 -7.41
CA LEU A 638 24.09 10.98 -6.77
C LEU A 638 24.23 10.45 -5.34
N ILE A 639 23.84 11.26 -4.37
CA ILE A 639 23.68 10.83 -2.98
C ILE A 639 22.20 10.66 -2.70
N ALA A 640 21.80 9.50 -2.22
CA ALA A 640 20.38 9.20 -2.01
C ALA A 640 20.14 8.37 -0.75
N THR A 641 18.90 8.36 -0.29
CA THR A 641 18.41 7.35 0.63
C THR A 641 17.89 6.13 -0.16
N SER A 642 17.23 5.17 0.49
CA SER A 642 16.65 3.97 -0.15
C SER A 642 15.64 4.26 -1.27
N VAL A 643 15.25 5.51 -1.49
CA VAL A 643 14.33 5.91 -2.59
C VAL A 643 14.80 5.51 -4.00
N VAL A 644 16.09 5.17 -4.17
CA VAL A 644 16.66 4.71 -5.44
C VAL A 644 16.88 3.20 -5.50
N GLU A 645 16.68 2.47 -4.41
CA GLU A 645 16.94 1.02 -4.34
C GLU A 645 15.96 0.23 -5.18
N ALA A 646 14.69 0.64 -5.20
CA ALA A 646 13.68 -0.05 -5.94
C ALA A 646 13.12 0.82 -7.08
N GLY A 647 12.87 0.21 -8.24
CA GLY A 647 12.11 0.74 -9.37
C GLY A 647 12.75 1.82 -10.23
N VAL A 648 13.86 2.40 -9.83
CA VAL A 648 14.53 3.44 -10.64
C VAL A 648 15.48 2.77 -11.64
N ASP A 649 15.32 3.05 -12.93
CA ASP A 649 16.15 2.47 -13.99
C ASP A 649 17.41 3.29 -14.28
N VAL A 650 18.28 3.39 -13.27
CA VAL A 650 19.56 4.09 -13.38
C VAL A 650 20.72 3.11 -13.31
N SER A 651 21.84 3.43 -13.97
CA SER A 651 23.04 2.61 -13.99
C SER A 651 24.26 3.48 -13.70
N PHE A 652 24.99 3.14 -12.66
CA PHE A 652 26.21 3.82 -12.24
C PHE A 652 27.43 2.90 -12.38
N ASP A 653 28.63 3.48 -12.49
CA ASP A 653 29.87 2.72 -12.58
C ASP A 653 30.33 2.21 -11.21
N THR A 654 30.09 3.02 -10.17
CA THR A 654 30.38 2.66 -8.78
C THR A 654 29.21 2.99 -7.87
N VAL A 655 28.89 2.05 -6.98
CA VAL A 655 27.84 2.23 -5.98
C VAL A 655 28.45 2.05 -4.58
N PHE A 656 28.24 3.04 -3.72
CA PHE A 656 28.54 2.93 -2.30
C PHE A 656 27.25 2.67 -1.53
N ARG A 657 27.27 1.67 -0.64
CA ARG A 657 26.09 1.35 0.18
C ARG A 657 26.44 1.36 1.66
N ASP A 658 25.75 2.21 2.42
CA ASP A 658 25.83 2.14 3.87
C ASP A 658 25.28 0.80 4.37
N TYR A 659 25.91 0.21 5.40
CA TYR A 659 25.69 -1.13 5.88
C TYR A 659 24.21 -1.39 6.18
N ALA A 660 23.65 -2.42 5.56
CA ALA A 660 22.24 -2.76 5.56
C ALA A 660 22.06 -4.29 5.44
N PRO A 661 20.85 -4.84 5.59
CA PRO A 661 20.56 -6.24 5.32
C PRO A 661 20.96 -6.69 3.90
N ILE A 662 21.30 -7.97 3.74
CA ILE A 662 21.74 -8.54 2.44
C ILE A 662 20.78 -8.15 1.29
N PRO A 663 19.45 -8.26 1.40
CA PRO A 663 18.55 -7.89 0.30
C PRO A 663 18.70 -6.42 -0.15
N ASN A 664 18.88 -5.49 0.78
CA ASN A 664 19.11 -4.08 0.47
C ASN A 664 20.45 -3.84 -0.24
N ILE A 665 21.48 -4.58 0.18
CA ILE A 665 22.81 -4.54 -0.48
C ILE A 665 22.69 -5.03 -1.93
N VAL A 666 22.01 -6.14 -2.17
CA VAL A 666 21.76 -6.71 -3.51
C VAL A 666 20.95 -5.74 -4.36
N GLN A 667 19.90 -5.14 -3.82
CA GLN A 667 19.08 -4.15 -4.54
C GLN A 667 19.89 -2.92 -4.97
N SER A 668 20.71 -2.38 -4.06
CA SER A 668 21.60 -1.25 -4.37
C SER A 668 22.66 -1.65 -5.40
N GLY A 669 23.22 -2.86 -5.29
CA GLY A 669 24.14 -3.43 -6.29
C GLY A 669 23.51 -3.57 -7.68
N GLY A 670 22.22 -3.82 -7.75
CA GLY A 670 21.46 -3.83 -8.99
C GLY A 670 21.39 -2.48 -9.74
N ARG A 671 21.89 -1.38 -9.14
CA ARG A 671 22.04 -0.05 -9.75
C ARG A 671 23.46 0.18 -10.30
N CYS A 672 24.34 -0.79 -10.14
CA CYS A 672 25.70 -0.73 -10.65
C CYS A 672 25.78 -1.55 -11.96
N ASN A 673 26.31 -0.95 -13.01
CA ASN A 673 26.52 -1.58 -14.33
C ASN A 673 25.31 -2.42 -14.79
N ARG A 674 24.11 -1.88 -14.62
CA ARG A 674 22.83 -2.58 -14.83
C ARG A 674 22.66 -3.11 -16.25
N SER A 675 23.20 -2.41 -17.22
CA SER A 675 23.06 -2.74 -18.64
C SER A 675 24.15 -3.66 -19.19
N PHE A 676 25.01 -4.24 -18.34
CA PHE A 676 26.19 -5.04 -18.77
C PHE A 676 27.10 -4.27 -19.76
N GLY A 677 27.16 -2.94 -19.64
CA GLY A 677 27.96 -2.08 -20.51
C GLY A 677 29.30 -1.75 -19.87
N GLY A 678 30.40 -1.98 -20.57
CA GLY A 678 31.70 -1.51 -20.16
C GLY A 678 32.48 -2.44 -19.25
N GLU A 679 33.26 -1.86 -18.33
CA GLU A 679 34.05 -2.58 -17.34
C GLU A 679 33.18 -3.04 -16.18
N THR A 680 33.64 -4.06 -15.44
CA THR A 680 32.93 -4.54 -14.22
C THR A 680 32.81 -3.41 -13.22
N GLY A 681 31.58 -3.12 -12.80
CA GLY A 681 31.27 -2.08 -11.82
C GLY A 681 31.69 -2.50 -10.40
N ARG A 682 31.73 -1.56 -9.50
CA ARG A 682 32.15 -1.78 -8.11
C ARG A 682 31.05 -1.37 -7.13
N VAL A 683 30.68 -2.28 -6.21
CA VAL A 683 29.75 -2.00 -5.12
C VAL A 683 30.53 -2.04 -3.81
N VAL A 684 30.66 -0.90 -3.15
CA VAL A 684 31.40 -0.75 -1.91
C VAL A 684 30.42 -0.75 -0.73
N ILE A 685 30.58 -1.69 0.19
CA ILE A 685 29.76 -1.77 1.39
C ILE A 685 30.57 -1.23 2.57
N TRP A 686 30.16 -0.11 3.13
CA TRP A 686 30.78 0.54 4.26
C TRP A 686 29.79 0.80 5.41
N ARG A 687 30.29 1.16 6.57
CA ARG A 687 29.47 1.62 7.69
C ARG A 687 29.80 3.08 8.00
N LEU A 688 28.84 3.97 7.79
CA LEU A 688 28.98 5.38 8.07
C LEU A 688 28.90 5.67 9.58
N ALA A 689 29.63 6.70 10.01
CA ALA A 689 29.61 7.21 11.38
C ALA A 689 28.28 7.93 11.69
N GLU A 690 28.09 8.31 12.95
CA GLU A 690 27.01 9.17 13.37
C GLU A 690 27.03 10.50 12.59
N PRO A 691 25.90 10.96 12.03
CA PRO A 691 25.80 12.29 11.42
C PRO A 691 26.09 13.40 12.44
N PRO A 692 26.56 14.59 12.00
CA PRO A 692 26.94 15.68 12.91
C PRO A 692 25.84 16.10 13.89
N ASP A 693 24.58 15.99 13.47
CA ASP A 693 23.41 16.43 14.24
C ASP A 693 22.64 15.25 14.87
N SER A 694 23.19 14.05 14.81
CA SER A 694 22.63 12.81 15.38
C SER A 694 23.65 12.14 16.31
N ASN A 695 23.16 11.34 17.27
CA ASN A 695 23.98 10.57 18.19
C ASN A 695 23.84 9.05 17.92
N ALA A 696 23.40 8.67 16.74
CA ALA A 696 23.16 7.28 16.40
C ALA A 696 23.74 6.90 15.03
N ILE A 697 24.28 5.71 14.93
CA ILE A 697 24.80 5.12 13.68
C ILE A 697 23.62 4.85 12.74
N PRO A 698 23.64 5.33 11.49
CA PRO A 698 22.50 5.24 10.58
C PRO A 698 21.96 3.82 10.35
N SER A 699 22.84 2.84 10.20
CA SER A 699 22.45 1.45 10.02
C SER A 699 21.71 0.87 11.24
N LEU A 700 22.04 1.35 12.45
CA LEU A 700 21.36 0.94 13.67
C LEU A 700 20.00 1.62 13.85
N VAL A 701 19.85 2.83 13.35
CA VAL A 701 18.58 3.57 13.41
C VAL A 701 17.49 2.87 12.58
N ILE A 702 17.85 2.45 11.37
CA ILE A 702 16.87 1.87 10.43
C ILE A 702 16.68 0.38 10.64
N HIS A 703 17.77 -0.36 10.94
CA HIS A 703 17.74 -1.83 10.96
C HIS A 703 18.03 -2.39 12.35
N GLY A 704 18.07 -1.56 13.38
CA GLY A 704 18.49 -1.95 14.73
C GLY A 704 17.37 -2.41 15.66
N GLY A 705 16.09 -2.15 15.36
CA GLY A 705 14.94 -2.47 16.21
C GLY A 705 14.90 -1.70 17.53
N ASP A 706 13.78 -1.76 18.24
CA ASP A 706 13.56 -1.12 19.53
C ASP A 706 14.22 -1.90 20.68
N GLY A 707 15.39 -1.43 21.11
CA GLY A 707 16.00 -1.81 22.40
C GLY A 707 16.99 -2.98 22.41
N GLY A 708 18.23 -2.68 22.46
CA GLY A 708 19.40 -3.37 23.09
C GLY A 708 19.77 -4.79 22.67
N ASP A 709 18.85 -5.64 22.32
CA ASP A 709 19.06 -7.03 21.88
C ASP A 709 18.71 -7.25 20.39
N ALA A 710 18.25 -6.23 19.71
CA ALA A 710 17.63 -6.31 18.40
C ALA A 710 18.57 -5.87 17.29
N LEU A 711 19.36 -6.80 16.81
CA LEU A 711 20.10 -6.65 15.54
C LEU A 711 20.09 -7.96 14.73
N PRO A 712 18.94 -8.71 14.65
CA PRO A 712 18.99 -9.97 13.94
C PRO A 712 19.42 -9.76 12.49
N LEU A 713 18.86 -8.78 11.78
CA LEU A 713 19.15 -8.52 10.37
C LEU A 713 20.60 -8.12 10.12
N LEU A 714 21.13 -7.12 10.83
CA LEU A 714 22.51 -6.68 10.66
C LEU A 714 23.54 -7.69 11.17
N ARG A 715 23.22 -8.41 12.26
CA ARG A 715 24.08 -9.45 12.81
C ARG A 715 24.22 -10.62 11.84
N GLU A 716 23.08 -11.04 11.26
CA GLU A 716 23.06 -12.11 10.28
C GLU A 716 23.78 -11.69 8.99
N THR A 717 23.55 -10.46 8.51
CA THR A 717 24.31 -9.88 7.40
C THR A 717 25.81 -9.97 7.64
N GLY A 718 26.29 -9.52 8.81
CA GLY A 718 27.71 -9.56 9.13
C GLY A 718 28.28 -10.97 9.19
N ARG A 719 27.52 -11.95 9.71
CA ARG A 719 27.91 -13.37 9.73
C ARG A 719 28.06 -13.92 8.31
N VAL A 720 27.09 -13.66 7.46
CA VAL A 720 27.05 -14.17 6.08
C VAL A 720 28.18 -13.54 5.25
N LEU A 721 28.31 -12.21 5.27
CA LEU A 721 29.39 -11.53 4.53
C LEU A 721 30.77 -12.04 4.95
N ALA A 722 31.01 -12.21 6.25
CA ALA A 722 32.29 -12.75 6.76
C ALA A 722 32.57 -14.20 6.32
N GLY A 723 31.55 -14.97 6.00
CA GLY A 723 31.65 -16.34 5.49
C GLY A 723 32.05 -16.45 4.01
N HIS A 724 31.74 -15.42 3.23
CA HIS A 724 31.87 -15.42 1.75
C HIS A 724 32.95 -14.48 1.22
N VAL A 725 33.48 -13.56 2.05
CA VAL A 725 34.51 -12.61 1.63
C VAL A 725 35.85 -13.34 1.36
N ASP A 726 36.47 -13.01 0.22
CA ASP A 726 37.77 -13.57 -0.18
C ASP A 726 38.98 -12.88 0.52
N ASP A 727 40.19 -13.30 0.17
CA ASP A 727 41.43 -12.74 0.72
C ASP A 727 41.65 -11.25 0.29
N GLU A 728 40.99 -10.78 -0.75
CA GLU A 728 41.06 -9.39 -1.27
C GLU A 728 39.99 -8.49 -0.66
N GLY A 729 39.06 -9.06 0.11
CA GLY A 729 37.94 -8.33 0.72
C GLY A 729 36.70 -8.24 -0.17
N CYS A 730 36.61 -9.08 -1.20
CA CYS A 730 35.57 -9.05 -2.21
C CYS A 730 34.63 -10.25 -2.13
N ILE A 731 33.43 -10.09 -2.69
CA ILE A 731 32.46 -11.17 -2.93
C ILE A 731 31.99 -11.07 -4.37
N ASP A 732 32.01 -12.20 -5.09
CA ASP A 732 31.51 -12.28 -6.46
C ASP A 732 30.00 -12.03 -6.54
N GLU A 733 29.52 -11.40 -7.62
CA GLU A 733 28.11 -11.11 -7.83
C GLU A 733 27.23 -12.35 -7.74
N SER A 734 27.63 -13.45 -8.40
CA SER A 734 26.85 -14.70 -8.41
C SER A 734 26.66 -15.28 -7.00
N VAL A 735 27.66 -15.14 -6.12
CA VAL A 735 27.59 -15.56 -4.72
C VAL A 735 26.70 -14.59 -3.91
N MET A 736 26.86 -13.28 -4.13
CA MET A 736 26.10 -12.26 -3.39
C MET A 736 24.60 -12.35 -3.66
N VAL A 737 24.17 -12.64 -4.89
CA VAL A 737 22.74 -12.67 -5.25
C VAL A 737 22.08 -14.04 -5.01
N SER A 738 22.83 -15.07 -4.65
CA SER A 738 22.30 -16.42 -4.39
C SER A 738 22.68 -16.93 -3.00
N ASP A 739 23.89 -17.43 -2.84
CA ASP A 739 24.34 -18.15 -1.64
C ASP A 739 24.21 -17.28 -0.37
N THR A 740 24.56 -15.99 -0.46
CA THR A 740 24.43 -15.08 0.70
C THR A 740 22.98 -14.78 1.05
N VAL A 741 22.09 -14.68 0.08
CA VAL A 741 20.66 -14.45 0.29
C VAL A 741 20.02 -15.66 0.96
N ASP A 742 20.27 -16.86 0.43
CA ASP A 742 19.73 -18.11 0.98
C ASP A 742 20.21 -18.33 2.42
N GLU A 743 21.51 -18.13 2.66
CA GLU A 743 22.10 -18.30 3.99
C GLU A 743 21.59 -17.23 4.98
N PHE A 744 21.35 -16.01 4.52
CA PHE A 744 20.80 -14.93 5.34
C PHE A 744 19.38 -15.28 5.83
N TYR A 745 18.47 -15.64 4.94
CA TYR A 745 17.12 -15.99 5.32
C TYR A 745 17.04 -17.29 6.13
N ALA A 746 17.81 -18.31 5.76
CA ALA A 746 17.90 -19.53 6.57
C ALA A 746 18.40 -19.23 7.99
N GLY A 747 19.40 -18.37 8.14
CA GLY A 747 19.91 -17.96 9.44
C GLY A 747 18.90 -17.19 10.29
N LEU A 748 18.02 -16.41 9.66
CA LEU A 748 16.95 -15.69 10.36
C LEU A 748 15.81 -16.62 10.78
N PHE A 749 15.28 -17.42 9.88
CA PHE A 749 14.08 -18.22 10.13
C PHE A 749 14.36 -19.57 10.82
N GLU A 750 15.50 -20.22 10.55
CA GLU A 750 15.88 -21.49 11.20
C GLU A 750 16.72 -21.26 12.46
N GLY A 751 17.15 -20.02 12.71
CA GLY A 751 17.99 -19.61 13.83
C GLY A 751 17.22 -19.31 15.11
N PRO A 752 17.91 -18.90 16.18
CA PRO A 752 17.27 -18.42 17.41
C PRO A 752 16.69 -17.00 17.28
N LEU A 753 16.86 -16.37 16.13
CA LEU A 753 16.41 -15.03 15.82
C LEU A 753 15.06 -15.18 15.13
N ASP A 754 13.97 -14.91 15.83
CA ASP A 754 12.63 -14.98 15.30
C ASP A 754 12.25 -13.57 14.78
N PRO A 755 12.36 -13.32 13.47
CA PRO A 755 12.05 -12.01 12.93
C PRO A 755 10.53 -11.84 12.82
N GLY A 756 10.00 -10.71 13.28
CA GLY A 756 8.60 -10.36 13.17
C GLY A 756 7.87 -10.25 14.50
N ASP A 757 6.61 -9.87 14.42
CA ASP A 757 5.74 -9.70 15.59
C ASP A 757 4.71 -10.84 15.65
N GLU A 758 4.98 -11.87 16.48
CA GLU A 758 4.06 -12.98 16.71
C GLU A 758 2.73 -12.50 17.30
N GLN A 759 2.68 -11.34 17.95
CA GLN A 759 1.44 -10.82 18.51
C GLN A 759 0.48 -10.40 17.39
N LEU A 760 0.98 -9.79 16.30
CA LEU A 760 0.15 -9.43 15.15
C LEU A 760 -0.39 -10.66 14.42
N ALA A 761 0.41 -11.67 14.18
CA ALA A 761 -0.05 -12.92 13.58
C ALA A 761 -1.10 -13.61 14.49
N THR A 762 -0.86 -13.62 15.80
CA THR A 762 -1.84 -14.12 16.78
C THR A 762 -3.11 -13.29 16.80
N ALA A 763 -3.03 -11.97 16.60
CA ALA A 763 -4.19 -11.09 16.55
C ALA A 763 -5.09 -11.39 15.34
N VAL A 764 -4.52 -11.73 14.17
CA VAL A 764 -5.30 -12.22 13.01
C VAL A 764 -6.00 -13.52 13.37
N ARG A 765 -5.24 -14.53 13.83
CA ARG A 765 -5.78 -15.84 14.22
C ARG A 765 -6.85 -15.75 15.31
N SER A 766 -6.74 -14.81 16.25
CA SER A 766 -7.69 -14.61 17.35
C SER A 766 -8.80 -13.60 17.07
N ALA A 767 -8.86 -13.04 15.87
CA ALA A 767 -9.77 -11.94 15.49
C ALA A 767 -9.75 -10.76 16.46
N SER A 768 -8.59 -10.43 17.00
CA SER A 768 -8.42 -9.31 17.95
C SER A 768 -8.35 -7.98 17.17
N ILE A 769 -9.50 -7.49 16.71
CA ILE A 769 -9.62 -6.28 15.90
C ILE A 769 -8.95 -5.07 16.58
N ALA A 770 -9.05 -4.95 17.89
CA ALA A 770 -8.44 -3.84 18.62
C ALA A 770 -6.90 -3.85 18.56
N GLU A 771 -6.26 -5.00 18.54
CA GLU A 771 -4.82 -5.15 18.36
C GLU A 771 -4.43 -4.87 16.90
N LEU A 772 -5.23 -5.36 15.95
CA LEU A 772 -5.01 -5.16 14.53
C LEU A 772 -5.25 -3.70 14.08
N GLU A 773 -6.20 -2.98 14.68
CA GLU A 773 -6.45 -1.56 14.41
C GLU A 773 -5.20 -0.70 14.71
N GLY A 774 -4.38 -1.12 15.67
CA GLY A 774 -3.08 -0.50 15.99
C GLY A 774 -1.94 -0.91 15.05
N ALA A 775 -2.12 -1.98 14.28
CA ALA A 775 -1.09 -2.51 13.39
C ALA A 775 -1.05 -1.73 12.08
N LYS A 776 -0.03 -0.91 11.92
CA LYS A 776 0.25 -0.20 10.67
C LYS A 776 1.58 -0.65 10.09
N MET A 777 1.58 -0.97 8.79
CA MET A 777 2.80 -1.39 8.09
C MET A 777 3.83 -0.25 8.02
N ILE A 778 3.34 0.96 7.86
CA ILE A 778 4.11 2.19 8.08
C ILE A 778 3.54 2.78 9.36
N ASN A 779 4.38 2.98 10.37
CA ASN A 779 3.95 3.65 11.58
C ASN A 779 3.30 4.98 11.20
N GLU A 780 1.99 5.05 11.31
CA GLU A 780 1.30 6.32 11.30
C GLU A 780 1.82 7.09 12.50
N ILE A 781 2.57 8.07 12.20
CA ILE A 781 2.93 9.05 13.18
C ILE A 781 1.64 9.80 13.50
N ASP A 782 1.24 9.86 14.79
CA ASP A 782 -0.06 10.30 15.34
C ASP A 782 -0.58 11.68 14.92
N SER A 783 0.08 12.37 14.04
CA SER A 783 -0.38 13.58 13.39
C SER A 783 0.38 13.78 12.08
N TYR A 784 -0.23 13.40 10.98
CA TYR A 784 0.18 13.84 9.66
C TYR A 784 -0.27 15.28 9.45
N ASP A 785 0.58 16.23 9.78
CA ASP A 785 0.52 17.53 9.15
C ASP A 785 1.33 17.40 7.87
N ASP A 786 0.73 17.21 6.74
CA ASP A 786 1.41 17.26 5.46
C ASP A 786 1.94 18.68 5.26
N VAL A 787 3.24 18.81 5.09
CA VAL A 787 3.84 20.08 4.72
C VAL A 787 3.81 20.18 3.20
N ILE A 788 3.00 21.10 2.72
CA ILE A 788 2.87 21.38 1.30
C ILE A 788 3.65 22.63 0.96
N ALA A 789 4.66 22.54 0.12
CA ALA A 789 5.35 23.70 -0.43
C ALA A 789 4.61 24.16 -1.69
N GLY A 790 4.04 25.35 -1.63
CA GLY A 790 3.33 25.98 -2.75
C GLY A 790 3.84 27.37 -3.02
N LEU A 791 3.85 27.80 -4.28
CA LEU A 791 4.39 29.10 -4.69
C LEU A 791 3.40 30.24 -4.57
N THR A 792 2.11 29.99 -4.45
CA THR A 792 1.09 31.05 -4.53
C THR A 792 0.04 30.94 -3.43
N ASP A 793 -0.54 32.09 -3.07
CA ASP A 793 -1.72 32.22 -2.21
C ASP A 793 -3.03 31.75 -2.90
N THR A 794 -2.92 31.24 -4.11
CA THR A 794 -4.04 30.74 -4.86
C THR A 794 -4.77 29.64 -4.16
N GLU A 795 -6.05 29.60 -4.40
CA GLU A 795 -7.07 28.76 -3.80
C GLU A 795 -6.58 27.38 -3.33
N ARG A 796 -6.94 27.05 -2.09
CA ARG A 796 -6.46 25.94 -1.27
C ARG A 796 -6.41 24.57 -1.94
N ALA A 797 -7.17 24.40 -3.00
CA ALA A 797 -7.24 23.13 -3.70
C ALA A 797 -6.24 23.03 -4.84
N ASP A 798 -5.82 24.15 -5.39
CA ASP A 798 -4.84 24.18 -6.45
C ASP A 798 -3.43 23.88 -5.87
N VAL A 799 -3.24 24.10 -4.57
CA VAL A 799 -1.98 23.81 -3.88
C VAL A 799 -1.64 22.31 -3.87
N LEU A 800 -2.61 21.42 -3.76
CA LEU A 800 -2.39 19.97 -3.76
C LEU A 800 -2.21 19.39 -5.17
N THR A 801 -2.64 20.13 -6.19
CA THR A 801 -2.53 19.76 -7.61
C THR A 801 -1.45 20.55 -8.34
N ASP A 802 -0.79 21.49 -7.66
CA ASP A 802 0.29 22.30 -8.22
C ASP A 802 1.58 21.46 -8.31
N GLU A 803 2.25 21.46 -9.47
CA GLU A 803 3.52 20.78 -9.71
C GLU A 803 4.63 21.22 -8.72
N LEU A 804 4.45 22.35 -8.05
CA LEU A 804 5.37 22.89 -7.06
C LEU A 804 5.01 22.53 -5.60
N THR A 805 4.15 21.55 -5.40
CA THR A 805 3.68 21.15 -4.07
C THR A 805 4.57 20.09 -3.44
N VAL A 806 4.90 20.23 -2.17
CA VAL A 806 5.61 19.22 -1.36
C VAL A 806 4.68 18.75 -0.23
N SER A 807 4.46 17.48 -0.16
CA SER A 807 3.82 16.82 0.99
C SER A 807 4.91 16.29 1.93
N MET A 808 4.90 16.72 3.18
CA MET A 808 5.80 16.23 4.22
C MET A 808 5.01 15.68 5.39
N LEU A 809 5.47 14.53 5.89
CA LEU A 809 4.99 13.95 7.13
C LEU A 809 5.46 14.80 8.31
N SER A 810 4.55 15.33 9.12
CA SER A 810 4.85 16.29 10.21
C SER A 810 5.59 15.70 11.39
N ASN A 811 5.74 14.42 11.47
CA ASN A 811 6.33 13.76 12.62
C ASN A 811 7.78 13.33 12.45
N HIS A 812 8.52 14.05 11.72
CA HIS A 812 9.89 14.20 12.16
C HIS A 812 9.87 15.19 13.31
N ALA A 813 9.53 14.70 14.51
CA ALA A 813 9.51 15.46 15.76
C ALA A 813 10.88 16.07 16.16
N GLY A 814 11.86 15.93 15.28
CA GLY A 814 13.11 16.66 15.31
C GLY A 814 13.20 17.79 14.28
N ALA A 815 12.52 17.70 13.17
CA ALA A 815 12.34 18.81 12.26
C ALA A 815 11.16 19.66 12.79
N GLN A 816 11.39 20.44 13.79
CA GLN A 816 10.61 21.63 14.00
C GLN A 816 10.79 22.43 12.71
N VAL A 817 9.81 22.33 11.79
CA VAL A 817 9.59 23.43 10.87
C VAL A 817 9.50 24.63 11.78
N ASN A 818 10.44 25.53 11.63
CA ASN A 818 10.54 26.66 12.54
C ASN A 818 9.33 27.57 12.27
N THR A 819 8.20 27.26 12.90
CA THR A 819 6.96 28.04 12.81
C THR A 819 7.12 29.48 13.28
N ASP A 820 8.27 29.81 13.86
CA ASP A 820 8.66 31.16 14.22
C ASP A 820 9.31 31.95 13.05
N ALA A 821 9.59 31.31 11.90
CA ALA A 821 10.09 32.00 10.73
C ALA A 821 8.91 32.59 9.94
N ASP A 822 8.70 33.85 10.05
CA ASP A 822 7.74 34.73 9.37
C ASP A 822 7.24 34.26 8.00
N ALA A 823 5.93 34.22 7.85
CA ALA A 823 5.18 34.26 6.55
C ALA A 823 5.48 33.16 5.51
N ALA A 824 6.50 32.34 5.66
CA ALA A 824 6.93 31.33 4.71
C ALA A 824 6.18 29.99 4.85
N THR A 825 5.61 29.74 6.01
CA THR A 825 4.78 28.55 6.30
C THR A 825 3.39 29.00 6.71
N ARG A 826 2.37 28.32 6.22
CA ARG A 826 0.98 28.57 6.59
C ARG A 826 0.20 27.27 6.75
N GLU A 827 -0.72 27.27 7.71
CA GLU A 827 -1.69 26.19 7.83
C GLU A 827 -2.80 26.36 6.79
N VAL A 828 -3.08 25.30 6.04
CA VAL A 828 -4.15 25.23 5.06
C VAL A 828 -5.06 24.07 5.43
N MET A 829 -6.35 24.36 5.67
CA MET A 829 -7.36 23.32 5.90
C MET A 829 -7.94 22.87 4.56
N ILE A 830 -7.80 21.56 4.27
CA ILE A 830 -8.39 20.92 3.10
C ILE A 830 -9.28 19.78 3.61
N GLY A 831 -10.58 19.95 3.47
CA GLY A 831 -11.55 19.05 4.10
C GLY A 831 -11.50 19.15 5.63
N HIS A 832 -11.16 18.05 6.29
CA HIS A 832 -11.00 17.96 7.75
C HIS A 832 -9.54 17.87 8.20
N SER A 833 -8.59 17.86 7.26
CA SER A 833 -7.16 17.77 7.53
C SER A 833 -6.50 19.15 7.44
N THR A 834 -5.56 19.39 8.35
CA THR A 834 -4.74 20.60 8.35
C THR A 834 -3.40 20.27 7.70
N TYR A 835 -3.01 21.06 6.73
CA TYR A 835 -1.73 20.92 6.02
C TYR A 835 -0.86 22.12 6.32
N LEU A 836 0.41 21.89 6.52
CA LEU A 836 1.39 22.96 6.63
C LEU A 836 1.98 23.21 5.23
N VAL A 837 1.74 24.39 4.69
CA VAL A 837 2.23 24.79 3.36
C VAL A 837 3.50 25.60 3.52
N VAL A 838 4.56 25.18 2.84
CA VAL A 838 5.85 25.86 2.79
C VAL A 838 6.06 26.45 1.40
N ASP A 839 6.38 27.74 1.32
CA ASP A 839 6.79 28.35 0.06
C ASP A 839 8.16 27.81 -0.34
N ALA A 840 8.26 27.13 -1.48
CA ALA A 840 9.49 26.56 -2.00
C ALA A 840 10.60 27.61 -2.26
N ARG A 841 10.25 28.90 -2.33
CA ARG A 841 11.20 30.03 -2.41
C ARG A 841 11.64 30.57 -1.06
N SER A 842 11.11 29.99 0.03
CA SER A 842 11.42 30.42 1.39
C SER A 842 12.67 29.75 1.95
N GLU A 843 13.21 30.30 3.06
CA GLU A 843 14.31 29.67 3.80
C GLU A 843 13.96 28.31 4.43
N ALA A 844 12.65 27.97 4.53
CA ALA A 844 12.19 26.68 5.04
C ALA A 844 12.30 25.55 4.01
N TYR A 845 12.59 25.86 2.75
CA TYR A 845 12.85 24.90 1.69
C TYR A 845 14.28 25.06 1.16
N HIS A 846 15.08 24.01 1.33
CA HIS A 846 16.44 24.00 0.79
C HIS A 846 16.43 23.44 -0.64
N PRO A 847 16.98 24.16 -1.64
CA PRO A 847 16.90 23.76 -3.06
C PRO A 847 17.40 22.35 -3.37
N VAL A 848 18.33 21.83 -2.56
CA VAL A 848 18.91 20.50 -2.75
C VAL A 848 18.27 19.46 -1.83
N PHE A 849 18.05 19.80 -0.57
CA PHE A 849 17.62 18.82 0.45
C PHE A 849 16.11 18.76 0.64
N GLY A 850 15.38 19.68 0.04
CA GLY A 850 13.92 19.79 0.22
C GLY A 850 13.55 20.55 1.50
N VAL A 851 12.46 20.19 2.12
CA VAL A 851 11.99 20.82 3.34
C VAL A 851 12.96 20.53 4.49
N LEU A 852 13.40 21.58 5.17
CA LEU A 852 14.36 21.52 6.29
C LEU A 852 13.72 21.14 7.61
#